data_621c6687e8b75b9b567b5e9a56e55811
#
_entry.id   621c6687e8b75b9b567b5e9a56e55811
#
_cell.length_a   1.000
_cell.length_b   1.000
_cell.length_c   1.000
_cell.angle_alpha   90.00
_cell.angle_beta   90.00
_cell.angle_gamma   90.00
#
_symmetry.space_group_name_H-M   'P 1'
#
loop_
_entity.id
_entity.type
_entity.pdbx_description
1 polymer ?
#
loop_
_entity_poly.entity_id
_entity_poly.type
_entity_poly.pdbx_seq_one_letter_code
_entity_poly.pdbx_strand_id
1 'polypeptide(L)'
;MDIDSIFKTPTAPANKGGVKRKLVSPDELYRKNARHTSYEELTGRNFEVGTPSNDEGSSTGKRRTVSIEDEEDETMSQARFKGVANPEEEEEDDRFFGDGLTSDQKDILDYVDDIDPEEERFDLGAVRKMILKFEKAINKNQEMRVKYPDDPTKFMESEADLDEEIKRLMAMTQAPQYYPVLVELNTISSILTLLTHENPDIAIDAIELLKELTDEEVLSVGLEGDEDVTGSEGEAGMKVFVQALVDHGLLDLLVQNLARLDEEEANDRQGVFNTLAIFENLTSIEVAMAERIVLKSKLLPWIMKRLKVKTFDSNKQYCSELLAILLQSSSDNRKKLGELGGIDELLQLLSAYKRKDPKDPDEIEMLENLFNGLCSALQEKENKRLFLEGEGIELMVIMIKEKKMARIRAVKVLDFAMSTKAGTANCLRFVEIMGLKTLFSIFSRKGLEKLKKAYKSFSEVEEEEHIIGIMASLVRNLPLESGHRLRVVRKFVEDDYAKLERLLDLREGYEARVKALDEKIEQENKELGLGEQEIEELEPERALQRLDSGLYVMQLIDLILAHLCAENLDLEEKEQEDGKTEKGQDRDDESEIKSRVRMLLNRRGQSLDDIKDNLKAYLDGLEVDTGLAEMARTKLLSQAGSGPLDEATTSAAAGAAANEEDGEISTAKPAMDLTQEEDAALEALEAKEFVQYMLGLL
;
A
#
# COMPACT_ATOMS: atom_id res chain seq x y z
N MET A 1 -31.51 -36.02 27.10
CA MET A 1 -30.37 -35.18 27.42
C MET A 1 -29.40 -35.34 26.24
N ASP A 2 -29.29 -34.33 25.48
CA ASP A 2 -28.59 -34.33 24.19
C ASP A 2 -27.10 -34.10 24.44
N ILE A 3 -26.27 -35.07 24.02
CA ILE A 3 -24.84 -35.12 24.33
C ILE A 3 -24.06 -34.10 23.47
N ASP A 4 -24.68 -33.56 22.41
CA ASP A 4 -24.06 -32.58 21.50
C ASP A 4 -23.96 -31.14 22.06
N SER A 5 -24.45 -30.90 23.28
CA SER A 5 -24.38 -29.57 23.92
C SER A 5 -23.12 -29.34 24.77
N ILE A 6 -22.26 -30.35 24.94
CA ILE A 6 -21.12 -30.31 25.89
C ILE A 6 -19.79 -29.94 25.16
N PHE A 7 -19.74 -30.05 23.84
CA PHE A 7 -18.52 -29.69 23.06
C PHE A 7 -18.70 -28.44 22.21
N LYS A 8 -19.25 -27.36 22.79
CA LYS A 8 -19.04 -26.04 22.21
C LYS A 8 -17.69 -25.50 22.69
N THR A 9 -16.67 -25.69 21.88
CA THR A 9 -15.44 -24.91 22.00
C THR A 9 -15.81 -23.42 22.06
N PRO A 10 -15.27 -22.64 23.01
CA PRO A 10 -15.49 -21.21 23.03
C PRO A 10 -14.91 -20.65 21.72
N THR A 11 -15.80 -20.13 20.90
CA THR A 11 -15.40 -19.26 19.79
C THR A 11 -14.59 -18.12 20.39
N ALA A 12 -13.34 -17.97 19.99
CA ALA A 12 -12.53 -16.82 20.35
C ALA A 12 -13.36 -15.54 20.09
N PRO A 13 -13.34 -14.58 21.00
CA PRO A 13 -14.10 -13.34 20.81
C PRO A 13 -13.64 -12.71 19.50
N ALA A 14 -14.59 -12.54 18.58
CA ALA A 14 -14.37 -11.77 17.38
C ALA A 14 -13.82 -10.41 17.83
N ASN A 15 -12.62 -10.09 17.36
CA ASN A 15 -11.94 -8.84 17.65
C ASN A 15 -12.87 -7.72 17.21
N LYS A 16 -13.54 -7.08 18.16
CA LYS A 16 -14.43 -5.96 17.89
C LYS A 16 -13.56 -4.73 17.87
N GLY A 17 -13.26 -4.29 16.66
CA GLY A 17 -12.98 -2.89 16.42
C GLY A 17 -11.56 -2.43 16.36
N GLY A 18 -10.68 -3.13 15.65
CA GLY A 18 -9.60 -2.39 14.98
C GLY A 18 -10.25 -1.52 13.90
N VAL A 19 -10.08 -0.22 13.98
CA VAL A 19 -10.41 0.67 12.86
C VAL A 19 -9.52 0.21 11.71
N LYS A 20 -10.11 -0.53 10.74
CA LYS A 20 -9.37 -0.97 9.57
C LYS A 20 -8.82 0.29 8.90
N ARG A 21 -7.52 0.49 8.96
CA ARG A 21 -6.85 1.58 8.26
C ARG A 21 -7.20 1.43 6.80
N LYS A 22 -7.74 2.49 6.23
CA LYS A 22 -8.03 2.52 4.81
C LYS A 22 -6.68 2.58 4.10
N LEU A 23 -6.20 1.44 3.61
CA LEU A 23 -5.06 1.41 2.71
C LEU A 23 -5.33 2.42 1.60
N VAL A 24 -4.41 3.36 1.41
CA VAL A 24 -4.45 4.25 0.25
C VAL A 24 -4.47 3.33 -0.96
N SER A 25 -5.48 3.40 -1.81
CA SER A 25 -5.56 2.47 -2.93
C SER A 25 -4.41 2.75 -3.91
N PRO A 26 -3.90 1.74 -4.63
CA PRO A 26 -2.92 1.98 -5.69
C PRO A 26 -3.39 3.04 -6.70
N ASP A 27 -4.70 3.25 -6.85
CA ASP A 27 -5.26 4.32 -7.69
C ASP A 27 -5.00 5.72 -7.13
N GLU A 28 -5.05 5.88 -5.82
CA GLU A 28 -4.70 7.16 -5.19
C GLU A 28 -3.21 7.45 -5.35
N LEU A 29 -2.36 6.41 -5.28
CA LEU A 29 -0.93 6.54 -5.58
C LEU A 29 -0.66 6.77 -7.06
N TYR A 30 -1.36 6.04 -7.95
CA TYR A 30 -1.26 6.23 -9.39
C TYR A 30 -1.67 7.66 -9.78
N ARG A 31 -2.77 8.14 -9.23
CA ARG A 31 -3.21 9.54 -9.38
C ARG A 31 -2.22 10.52 -8.76
N LYS A 32 -1.58 10.19 -7.64
CA LYS A 32 -0.49 10.97 -7.05
C LYS A 32 0.75 10.95 -7.96
N ASN A 33 1.22 9.79 -8.39
CA ASN A 33 2.42 9.67 -9.23
C ASN A 33 2.23 10.24 -10.64
N ALA A 34 1.01 10.23 -11.19
CA ALA A 34 0.69 10.94 -12.41
C ALA A 34 0.72 12.48 -12.23
N ARG A 35 0.86 12.96 -11.00
CA ARG A 35 0.86 14.39 -10.61
C ARG A 35 2.12 14.81 -9.84
N HIS A 36 3.00 13.86 -9.46
CA HIS A 36 4.06 14.15 -8.50
C HIS A 36 5.37 14.47 -9.18
N THR A 37 5.62 15.77 -9.21
CA THR A 37 6.98 16.28 -9.08
C THR A 37 7.09 17.52 -8.18
N SER A 38 6.04 18.00 -7.48
CA SER A 38 6.25 19.30 -6.82
C SER A 38 5.57 19.56 -5.48
N TYR A 39 4.72 18.66 -4.95
CA TYR A 39 3.90 19.05 -3.79
C TYR A 39 4.60 18.94 -2.43
N GLU A 40 5.57 18.03 -2.26
CA GLU A 40 6.31 17.88 -0.99
C GLU A 40 7.35 18.97 -0.74
N GLU A 41 7.87 19.62 -1.79
CA GLU A 41 8.85 20.71 -1.63
C GLU A 41 8.21 22.06 -1.26
N LEU A 42 6.92 22.25 -1.56
CA LEU A 42 6.29 23.57 -1.39
C LEU A 42 5.60 23.80 -0.04
N THR A 43 5.20 22.80 0.71
CA THR A 43 4.34 23.07 1.86
C THR A 43 4.93 22.78 3.23
N GLY A 44 5.93 21.93 3.41
CA GLY A 44 6.60 21.72 4.72
C GLY A 44 5.68 21.68 5.94
N ARG A 45 4.39 21.38 5.78
CA ARG A 45 3.38 21.34 6.83
C ARG A 45 2.57 20.06 6.73
N ASN A 46 2.68 19.26 7.76
CA ASN A 46 1.75 18.16 8.01
C ASN A 46 0.36 18.73 8.26
N PHE A 47 -0.62 18.36 7.47
CA PHE A 47 -2.03 18.66 7.74
C PHE A 47 -2.75 17.40 8.16
N GLU A 48 -3.24 17.41 9.39
CA GLU A 48 -4.22 16.45 9.88
C GLU A 48 -5.59 16.79 9.27
N VAL A 49 -6.22 15.80 8.67
CA VAL A 49 -7.59 15.93 8.15
C VAL A 49 -8.57 15.61 9.27
N GLY A 50 -9.09 16.65 9.90
CA GLY A 50 -10.24 16.54 10.78
C GLY A 50 -11.53 16.35 9.97
N THR A 51 -12.24 15.25 10.21
CA THR A 51 -13.58 15.03 9.67
C THR A 51 -14.62 15.80 10.48
N PRO A 52 -15.53 16.58 9.87
CA PRO A 52 -16.66 17.15 10.60
C PRO A 52 -17.75 16.11 10.82
N SER A 53 -18.05 15.83 12.07
CA SER A 53 -19.22 15.07 12.47
C SER A 53 -20.45 15.99 12.50
N ASN A 54 -21.43 15.74 11.65
CA ASN A 54 -22.79 16.23 11.86
C ASN A 54 -23.62 15.15 12.54
N ASP A 55 -24.06 15.42 13.73
CA ASP A 55 -25.06 14.62 14.41
C ASP A 55 -26.16 15.53 14.96
N GLU A 56 -27.36 15.39 14.44
CA GLU A 56 -28.60 15.82 15.10
C GLU A 56 -29.54 14.63 15.23
N GLY A 57 -29.88 14.25 16.45
CA GLY A 57 -30.95 13.28 16.65
C GLY A 57 -31.09 12.73 18.05
N SER A 58 -31.62 13.54 18.95
CA SER A 58 -32.27 13.21 20.22
C SER A 58 -32.85 11.81 20.34
N SER A 59 -32.50 11.04 21.39
CA SER A 59 -33.52 10.36 22.20
C SER A 59 -32.96 9.84 23.54
N THR A 60 -33.68 10.20 24.56
CA THR A 60 -33.59 9.86 25.99
C THR A 60 -33.70 8.34 26.28
N GLY A 61 -32.78 7.82 27.07
CA GLY A 61 -32.88 6.45 27.61
C GLY A 61 -32.11 6.26 28.93
N LYS A 62 -32.88 6.10 29.99
CA LYS A 62 -32.55 6.00 31.42
C LYS A 62 -31.40 5.07 31.78
N ARG A 63 -30.45 5.59 32.54
CA ARG A 63 -29.51 4.82 33.36
C ARG A 63 -30.29 4.00 34.45
N ARG A 64 -29.97 2.75 34.57
CA ARG A 64 -30.29 1.93 35.72
C ARG A 64 -28.99 1.54 36.40
N THR A 65 -28.72 2.15 37.51
CA THR A 65 -27.75 1.74 38.53
C THR A 65 -28.27 0.51 39.25
N VAL A 66 -27.46 -0.51 39.35
CA VAL A 66 -27.68 -1.62 40.29
C VAL A 66 -26.51 -1.58 41.26
N SER A 67 -26.85 -1.24 42.50
CA SER A 67 -26.03 -1.42 43.69
C SER A 67 -26.11 -2.89 44.13
N ILE A 68 -24.98 -3.48 44.45
CA ILE A 68 -24.93 -4.73 45.22
C ILE A 68 -24.23 -4.38 46.51
N GLU A 69 -24.98 -4.68 47.57
CA GLU A 69 -24.61 -4.50 48.96
C GLU A 69 -23.66 -5.60 49.44
N ASP A 70 -22.84 -5.18 50.42
CA ASP A 70 -21.90 -5.99 51.17
C ASP A 70 -22.58 -7.11 51.97
N GLU A 71 -21.94 -8.25 52.10
CA GLU A 71 -22.03 -9.11 53.30
C GLU A 71 -20.63 -9.58 53.69
N GLU A 72 -20.24 -9.11 54.85
CA GLU A 72 -19.09 -9.56 55.64
C GLU A 72 -19.32 -11.01 56.11
N ASP A 73 -18.26 -11.83 56.14
CA ASP A 73 -18.12 -12.80 57.21
C ASP A 73 -16.66 -13.09 57.56
N GLU A 74 -16.37 -12.79 58.83
CA GLU A 74 -15.11 -13.06 59.52
C GLU A 74 -14.95 -14.56 59.79
N THR A 75 -13.73 -15.11 59.74
CA THR A 75 -13.10 -15.78 60.89
C THR A 75 -11.73 -16.36 60.59
N MET A 76 -10.76 -15.84 61.28
CA MET A 76 -9.69 -16.49 62.06
C MET A 76 -8.95 -17.72 61.52
N SER A 77 -7.65 -17.65 61.32
CA SER A 77 -6.78 -18.22 62.38
C SER A 77 -5.28 -17.90 62.14
N GLN A 78 -4.71 -17.30 63.16
CA GLN A 78 -3.26 -17.15 63.36
C GLN A 78 -2.61 -18.50 63.61
N ALA A 79 -1.52 -18.79 62.96
CA ALA A 79 -0.52 -19.74 63.49
C ALA A 79 0.87 -19.15 63.37
N ARG A 80 1.34 -18.75 64.48
CA ARG A 80 2.71 -18.33 64.84
C ARG A 80 3.64 -19.54 64.72
N PHE A 81 4.75 -19.45 63.97
CA PHE A 81 5.94 -20.21 64.31
C PHE A 81 7.14 -19.29 64.46
N LYS A 82 7.66 -19.32 65.70
CA LYS A 82 8.90 -18.70 66.12
C LYS A 82 10.06 -19.68 65.99
N GLY A 83 11.19 -19.13 65.59
CA GLY A 83 12.48 -19.47 66.10
C GLY A 83 13.25 -20.44 65.22
N VAL A 84 14.42 -20.21 64.87
CA VAL A 84 15.66 -20.13 65.65
C VAL A 84 16.77 -19.71 64.67
N ALA A 85 17.53 -18.73 65.08
CA ALA A 85 18.81 -18.36 64.45
C ALA A 85 19.85 -19.44 64.68
N ASN A 86 20.68 -19.67 63.70
CA ASN A 86 22.11 -19.87 63.96
C ASN A 86 22.92 -19.44 62.72
N PRO A 87 24.05 -18.80 62.97
CA PRO A 87 24.86 -18.11 61.96
C PRO A 87 26.01 -19.01 61.51
N GLU A 88 26.73 -18.52 60.51
CA GLU A 88 27.99 -19.01 59.99
C GLU A 88 27.91 -20.09 58.90
N GLU A 89 28.02 -19.57 57.69
CA GLU A 89 28.94 -20.10 56.66
C GLU A 89 29.01 -19.07 55.52
N GLU A 90 30.06 -18.31 55.59
CA GLU A 90 31.11 -18.02 54.60
C GLU A 90 30.67 -17.55 53.21
N GLU A 91 30.87 -16.25 52.99
CA GLU A 91 31.08 -15.60 51.72
C GLU A 91 32.20 -16.26 50.95
N GLU A 92 31.91 -16.98 49.88
CA GLU A 92 32.85 -17.15 48.73
C GLU A 92 32.04 -17.61 47.52
N ASP A 93 32.12 -16.80 46.48
CA ASP A 93 31.91 -17.04 45.05
C ASP A 93 30.86 -16.17 44.30
N ASP A 94 30.92 -14.87 44.52
CA ASP A 94 30.23 -13.88 43.65
C ASP A 94 31.18 -13.25 42.60
N ARG A 95 32.03 -14.03 41.93
CA ARG A 95 33.00 -13.51 40.95
C ARG A 95 33.02 -14.20 39.61
N PHE A 96 31.92 -14.65 39.08
CA PHE A 96 31.95 -15.24 37.73
C PHE A 96 31.04 -14.62 36.68
N PHE A 97 30.12 -13.77 37.06
CA PHE A 97 29.30 -12.99 36.10
C PHE A 97 29.52 -11.52 36.42
N GLY A 98 30.45 -10.90 35.73
CA GLY A 98 30.68 -9.46 35.79
C GLY A 98 29.52 -8.71 35.16
N ASP A 99 29.00 -7.84 35.94
CA ASP A 99 28.02 -6.79 35.88
C ASP A 99 26.73 -7.11 36.67
N GLY A 100 26.91 -7.45 37.93
CA GLY A 100 25.85 -7.30 38.94
C GLY A 100 25.42 -5.82 39.01
N LEU A 101 24.13 -5.59 39.31
CA LEU A 101 23.55 -4.28 39.56
C LEU A 101 24.54 -3.32 40.18
N THR A 102 24.74 -2.14 39.62
CA THR A 102 25.64 -1.11 40.17
C THR A 102 25.13 -0.71 41.55
N SER A 103 26.06 -0.19 42.43
CA SER A 103 25.64 0.29 43.77
C SER A 103 24.47 1.24 43.72
N ASP A 104 24.44 2.12 42.73
CA ASP A 104 23.33 3.08 42.50
C ASP A 104 22.01 2.39 42.15
N GLN A 105 22.07 1.25 41.47
CA GLN A 105 20.87 0.42 41.16
C GLN A 105 20.39 -0.36 42.40
N LYS A 106 21.30 -0.80 43.28
CA LYS A 106 20.93 -1.41 44.55
C LYS A 106 20.32 -0.39 45.51
N ASP A 107 20.89 0.81 45.60
CA ASP A 107 20.38 1.89 46.44
C ASP A 107 19.00 2.39 45.99
N ILE A 108 18.73 2.32 44.68
CA ILE A 108 17.40 2.61 44.10
C ILE A 108 16.42 1.49 44.45
N LEU A 109 16.82 0.22 44.40
CA LEU A 109 15.98 -0.93 44.78
C LEU A 109 15.62 -0.91 46.27
N ASP A 110 16.58 -0.65 47.14
CA ASP A 110 16.36 -0.57 48.59
C ASP A 110 15.47 0.65 48.95
N TYR A 111 15.63 1.79 48.26
CA TYR A 111 14.76 2.97 48.42
C TYR A 111 13.32 2.71 47.97
N VAL A 112 13.13 1.84 46.98
CA VAL A 112 11.84 1.52 46.36
C VAL A 112 11.06 0.46 47.19
N ASP A 113 11.75 -0.46 47.87
CA ASP A 113 11.08 -1.46 48.74
C ASP A 113 10.57 -0.82 50.08
N ASP A 114 11.02 0.42 50.42
CA ASP A 114 10.59 1.16 51.64
C ASP A 114 9.38 2.11 51.40
N ILE A 115 8.79 2.19 50.22
CA ILE A 115 7.63 3.04 49.94
C ILE A 115 6.33 2.27 50.15
N ASP A 116 5.49 2.74 51.06
CA ASP A 116 4.10 2.21 51.32
C ASP A 116 3.24 2.26 50.04
N PRO A 117 2.36 1.27 49.82
CA PRO A 117 1.46 1.21 48.67
C PRO A 117 0.27 2.17 48.81
N GLU A 118 0.49 3.49 48.84
CA GLU A 118 -0.59 4.45 48.62
C GLU A 118 -0.61 4.89 47.14
N GLU A 119 -1.67 4.52 46.45
CA GLU A 119 -2.03 4.90 45.09
C GLU A 119 -0.82 4.99 44.12
N GLU A 120 -0.46 3.87 43.49
CA GLU A 120 0.59 3.83 42.48
C GLU A 120 0.15 4.72 41.27
N ARG A 121 0.48 6.01 41.35
CA ARG A 121 0.50 6.84 40.16
C ARG A 121 1.57 6.29 39.24
N PHE A 122 1.22 6.08 37.98
CA PHE A 122 2.16 5.61 36.96
C PHE A 122 3.16 6.74 36.66
N ASP A 123 4.17 6.87 37.50
CA ASP A 123 5.21 7.89 37.41
C ASP A 123 6.57 7.30 36.97
N LEU A 124 7.54 8.13 36.75
CA LEU A 124 8.88 7.72 36.32
C LEU A 124 9.53 6.74 37.33
N GLY A 125 9.25 6.87 38.63
CA GLY A 125 9.75 5.97 39.66
C GLY A 125 9.16 4.56 39.53
N ALA A 126 7.83 4.48 39.34
CA ALA A 126 7.13 3.22 39.08
C ALA A 126 7.63 2.53 37.81
N VAL A 127 7.86 3.29 36.73
CA VAL A 127 8.44 2.79 35.46
C VAL A 127 9.81 2.18 35.68
N ARG A 128 10.72 2.89 36.33
CA ARG A 128 12.07 2.37 36.63
C ARG A 128 12.04 1.12 37.50
N LYS A 129 11.17 1.07 38.51
CA LYS A 129 10.96 -0.10 39.36
C LYS A 129 10.50 -1.31 38.55
N MET A 130 9.56 -1.12 37.63
CA MET A 130 9.04 -2.17 36.75
C MET A 130 10.15 -2.72 35.84
N ILE A 131 10.92 -1.84 35.22
CA ILE A 131 12.06 -2.23 34.35
C ILE A 131 13.10 -3.02 35.15
N LEU A 132 13.46 -2.58 36.37
CA LEU A 132 14.44 -3.29 37.20
C LEU A 132 13.94 -4.67 37.65
N LYS A 133 12.65 -4.83 37.95
CA LYS A 133 12.07 -6.14 38.24
C LYS A 133 12.12 -7.08 37.05
N PHE A 134 11.79 -6.58 35.86
CA PHE A 134 11.89 -7.29 34.61
C PHE A 134 13.32 -7.78 34.32
N GLU A 135 14.34 -6.89 34.44
CA GLU A 135 15.74 -7.25 34.27
C GLU A 135 16.20 -8.30 35.30
N LYS A 136 15.75 -8.21 36.56
CA LYS A 136 16.04 -9.18 37.60
C LYS A 136 15.42 -10.54 37.27
N ALA A 137 14.20 -10.58 36.74
CA ALA A 137 13.56 -11.83 36.34
C ALA A 137 14.32 -12.52 35.18
N ILE A 138 14.76 -11.75 34.17
CA ILE A 138 15.60 -12.26 33.07
C ILE A 138 16.88 -12.88 33.62
N ASN A 139 17.61 -12.15 34.46
CA ASN A 139 18.88 -12.62 35.04
C ASN A 139 18.67 -13.88 35.87
N LYS A 140 17.64 -13.93 36.73
CA LYS A 140 17.27 -15.11 37.53
C LYS A 140 16.97 -16.32 36.62
N ASN A 141 16.20 -16.13 35.56
CA ASN A 141 15.88 -17.22 34.64
C ASN A 141 17.13 -17.73 33.91
N GLN A 142 17.98 -16.84 33.40
CA GLN A 142 19.24 -17.21 32.76
C GLN A 142 20.18 -17.98 33.72
N GLU A 143 20.36 -17.51 34.96
CA GLU A 143 21.14 -18.19 35.97
C GLU A 143 20.61 -19.60 36.25
N MET A 144 19.31 -19.75 36.45
CA MET A 144 18.68 -21.02 36.74
C MET A 144 18.81 -22.02 35.58
N ARG A 145 18.70 -21.56 34.32
CA ARG A 145 18.87 -22.40 33.15
C ARG A 145 20.32 -22.84 32.96
N VAL A 146 21.29 -21.95 33.18
CA VAL A 146 22.72 -22.30 33.15
C VAL A 146 23.08 -23.29 34.26
N LYS A 147 22.51 -23.11 35.46
CA LYS A 147 22.77 -23.98 36.60
C LYS A 147 22.15 -25.37 36.48
N TYR A 148 21.03 -25.51 35.81
CA TYR A 148 20.25 -26.74 35.71
C TYR A 148 19.86 -27.07 34.27
N PRO A 149 20.78 -27.18 33.30
CA PRO A 149 20.44 -27.27 31.88
C PRO A 149 19.60 -28.52 31.52
N ASP A 150 19.77 -29.61 32.29
CA ASP A 150 19.13 -30.90 32.05
C ASP A 150 17.86 -31.12 32.92
N ASP A 151 17.50 -30.17 33.79
CA ASP A 151 16.34 -30.32 34.71
C ASP A 151 15.38 -29.12 34.61
N PRO A 152 14.43 -29.17 33.63
CA PRO A 152 13.44 -28.09 33.43
C PRO A 152 12.63 -27.75 34.68
N THR A 153 12.43 -28.71 35.59
CA THR A 153 11.63 -28.49 36.81
C THR A 153 12.26 -27.47 37.75
N LYS A 154 13.56 -27.23 37.64
CA LYS A 154 14.28 -26.31 38.51
C LYS A 154 14.21 -24.85 38.05
N PHE A 155 13.97 -24.60 36.75
CA PHE A 155 13.87 -23.25 36.25
C PHE A 155 12.43 -22.86 35.83
N MET A 156 11.46 -23.77 35.86
CA MET A 156 10.06 -23.53 35.51
C MET A 156 9.44 -22.38 36.34
N GLU A 157 9.74 -22.30 37.65
CA GLU A 157 9.28 -21.18 38.49
C GLU A 157 9.85 -19.83 38.03
N SER A 158 11.14 -19.79 37.63
CA SER A 158 11.75 -18.56 37.11
C SER A 158 11.25 -18.17 35.73
N GLU A 159 10.78 -19.13 34.93
CA GLU A 159 10.08 -18.82 33.67
C GLU A 159 8.71 -18.23 33.90
N ALA A 160 7.94 -18.76 34.88
CA ALA A 160 6.66 -18.19 35.28
C ALA A 160 6.81 -16.76 35.84
N ASP A 161 7.84 -16.52 36.67
CA ASP A 161 8.16 -15.17 37.18
C ASP A 161 8.50 -14.22 36.00
N LEU A 162 9.24 -14.70 35.00
CA LEU A 162 9.61 -13.91 33.83
C LEU A 162 8.40 -13.58 32.98
N ASP A 163 7.51 -14.56 32.70
CA ASP A 163 6.25 -14.33 31.97
C ASP A 163 5.38 -13.27 32.69
N GLU A 164 5.28 -13.35 34.03
CA GLU A 164 4.53 -12.35 34.79
C GLU A 164 5.12 -10.94 34.66
N GLU A 165 6.46 -10.79 34.72
CA GLU A 165 7.09 -9.47 34.57
C GLU A 165 7.04 -8.93 33.13
N ILE A 166 7.05 -9.80 32.08
CA ILE A 166 6.78 -9.39 30.71
C ILE A 166 5.36 -8.81 30.61
N LYS A 167 4.36 -9.50 31.17
CA LYS A 167 2.97 -9.04 31.17
C LYS A 167 2.78 -7.74 31.96
N ARG A 168 3.52 -7.56 33.06
CA ARG A 168 3.50 -6.28 33.80
C ARG A 168 4.09 -5.14 32.99
N LEU A 169 5.14 -5.42 32.19
CA LEU A 169 5.75 -4.38 31.35
C LEU A 169 4.80 -3.87 30.25
N MET A 170 3.75 -4.62 29.87
CA MET A 170 2.69 -4.14 28.98
C MET A 170 1.96 -2.90 29.52
N ALA A 171 1.99 -2.64 30.85
CA ALA A 171 1.41 -1.43 31.40
C ALA A 171 2.08 -0.15 30.88
N MET A 172 3.29 -0.24 30.29
CA MET A 172 3.95 0.88 29.62
C MET A 172 3.15 1.49 28.47
N THR A 173 2.22 0.71 27.86
CA THR A 173 1.30 1.21 26.82
C THR A 173 0.45 2.40 27.28
N GLN A 174 0.25 2.54 28.60
CA GLN A 174 -0.51 3.66 29.19
C GLN A 174 0.29 4.97 29.24
N ALA A 175 1.61 4.93 29.03
CA ALA A 175 2.49 6.10 29.20
C ALA A 175 3.65 6.10 28.17
N PRO A 176 3.36 6.28 26.87
CA PRO A 176 4.36 6.24 25.80
C PRO A 176 5.43 7.34 25.92
N GLN A 177 5.15 8.43 26.64
CA GLN A 177 6.13 9.47 26.95
C GLN A 177 7.34 8.93 27.75
N TYR A 178 7.22 7.79 28.44
CA TYR A 178 8.31 7.16 29.19
C TYR A 178 9.08 6.08 28.38
N TYR A 179 8.74 5.82 27.12
CA TYR A 179 9.48 4.88 26.27
C TYR A 179 10.98 5.21 26.12
N PRO A 180 11.41 6.48 26.11
CA PRO A 180 12.84 6.81 26.12
C PRO A 180 13.59 6.23 27.32
N VAL A 181 12.93 5.96 28.45
CA VAL A 181 13.55 5.34 29.64
C VAL A 181 13.96 3.89 29.37
N LEU A 182 13.19 3.14 28.55
CA LEU A 182 13.56 1.79 28.11
C LEU A 182 14.86 1.83 27.31
N VAL A 183 15.05 2.86 26.51
CA VAL A 183 16.28 3.06 25.72
C VAL A 183 17.44 3.47 26.62
N GLU A 184 17.25 4.41 27.54
CA GLU A 184 18.28 4.88 28.49
C GLU A 184 18.82 3.76 29.38
N LEU A 185 17.94 2.86 29.84
CA LEU A 185 18.29 1.73 30.69
C LEU A 185 18.75 0.50 29.89
N ASN A 186 18.87 0.60 28.57
CA ASN A 186 19.25 -0.49 27.66
C ASN A 186 18.34 -1.72 27.73
N THR A 187 17.10 -1.56 28.19
CA THR A 187 16.09 -2.63 28.27
C THR A 187 15.69 -3.17 26.91
N ILE A 188 15.89 -2.39 25.85
CA ILE A 188 15.71 -2.82 24.46
C ILE A 188 16.49 -4.09 24.15
N SER A 189 17.79 -4.14 24.51
CA SER A 189 18.62 -5.31 24.29
C SER A 189 18.09 -6.53 25.04
N SER A 190 17.60 -6.35 26.26
CA SER A 190 17.03 -7.42 27.09
C SER A 190 15.75 -7.99 26.45
N ILE A 191 14.82 -7.13 26.01
CA ILE A 191 13.58 -7.55 25.32
C ILE A 191 13.94 -8.32 24.04
N LEU A 192 14.86 -7.80 23.22
CA LEU A 192 15.26 -8.46 21.97
C LEU A 192 15.95 -9.80 22.19
N THR A 193 16.67 -9.97 23.31
CA THR A 193 17.28 -11.26 23.67
C THR A 193 16.21 -12.31 23.94
N LEU A 194 15.05 -11.95 24.51
CA LEU A 194 13.95 -12.88 24.75
C LEU A 194 13.35 -13.46 23.46
N LEU A 195 13.44 -12.75 22.32
CA LEU A 195 13.01 -13.30 21.01
C LEU A 195 13.79 -14.56 20.62
N THR A 196 15.00 -14.75 21.16
CA THR A 196 15.82 -15.93 20.91
C THR A 196 15.78 -16.94 22.05
N HIS A 197 14.90 -16.74 23.04
CA HIS A 197 14.76 -17.61 24.20
C HIS A 197 14.49 -19.06 23.76
N GLU A 198 15.02 -20.05 24.51
CA GLU A 198 14.87 -21.47 24.17
C GLU A 198 13.41 -21.93 24.30
N ASN A 199 12.69 -21.42 25.33
CA ASN A 199 11.26 -21.63 25.45
C ASN A 199 10.52 -20.72 24.45
N PRO A 200 9.79 -21.29 23.45
CA PRO A 200 9.05 -20.49 22.47
C PRO A 200 7.93 -19.65 23.10
N ASP A 201 7.32 -20.08 24.22
CA ASP A 201 6.26 -19.32 24.88
C ASP A 201 6.79 -17.97 25.38
N ILE A 202 7.97 -17.94 26.03
CA ILE A 202 8.60 -16.66 26.44
C ILE A 202 8.95 -15.77 25.23
N ALA A 203 9.36 -16.37 24.11
CA ALA A 203 9.61 -15.60 22.90
C ALA A 203 8.30 -15.02 22.30
N ILE A 204 7.19 -15.74 22.40
CA ILE A 204 5.87 -15.30 21.97
C ILE A 204 5.36 -14.17 22.87
N ASP A 205 5.55 -14.29 24.20
CA ASP A 205 5.19 -13.23 25.17
C ASP A 205 5.98 -11.93 24.89
N ALA A 206 7.27 -12.05 24.55
CA ALA A 206 8.09 -10.90 24.15
C ALA A 206 7.61 -10.28 22.81
N ILE A 207 7.12 -11.09 21.85
CA ILE A 207 6.51 -10.60 20.61
C ILE A 207 5.21 -9.88 20.93
N GLU A 208 4.38 -10.43 21.81
CA GLU A 208 3.12 -9.78 22.23
C GLU A 208 3.39 -8.44 22.89
N LEU A 209 4.38 -8.38 23.80
CA LEU A 209 4.83 -7.12 24.41
C LEU A 209 5.25 -6.10 23.35
N LEU A 210 6.09 -6.50 22.39
CA LEU A 210 6.54 -5.59 21.32
C LEU A 210 5.39 -5.12 20.43
N LYS A 211 4.44 -6.02 20.13
CA LYS A 211 3.23 -5.66 19.37
C LYS A 211 2.44 -4.58 20.08
N GLU A 212 2.15 -4.78 21.37
CA GLU A 212 1.38 -3.82 22.18
C GLU A 212 2.12 -2.48 22.35
N LEU A 213 3.45 -2.50 22.57
CA LEU A 213 4.25 -1.28 22.72
C LEU A 213 4.43 -0.48 21.41
N THR A 214 4.27 -1.12 20.25
CA THR A 214 4.41 -0.45 18.93
C THR A 214 3.07 -0.10 18.31
N ASP A 215 1.94 -0.41 18.96
CA ASP A 215 0.62 -0.07 18.45
C ASP A 215 0.39 1.46 18.53
N GLU A 216 -0.02 2.07 17.41
CA GLU A 216 -0.29 3.52 17.41
C GLU A 216 -1.54 3.90 18.22
N GLU A 217 -2.46 2.95 18.49
CA GLU A 217 -3.61 3.20 19.35
C GLU A 217 -3.18 3.63 20.77
N VAL A 218 -1.98 3.24 21.20
CA VAL A 218 -1.36 3.67 22.46
C VAL A 218 -1.26 5.20 22.53
N LEU A 219 -1.04 5.88 21.41
CA LEU A 219 -0.95 7.33 21.35
C LEU A 219 -2.30 8.03 21.59
N SER A 220 -3.41 7.33 21.42
CA SER A 220 -4.75 7.86 21.63
C SER A 220 -5.26 7.75 23.07
N VAL A 221 -4.63 6.93 23.91
CA VAL A 221 -5.08 6.62 25.28
C VAL A 221 -4.86 7.76 26.27
N GLY A 222 -4.02 8.73 25.98
CA GLY A 222 -3.65 9.84 26.88
C GLY A 222 -4.49 11.14 26.74
N LEU A 223 -5.50 11.18 25.89
CA LEU A 223 -6.18 12.42 25.47
C LEU A 223 -7.34 12.89 26.36
N GLU A 224 -7.57 12.32 27.55
CA GLU A 224 -8.62 12.79 28.47
C GLU A 224 -8.23 13.99 29.35
N GLY A 225 -7.10 14.67 29.10
CA GLY A 225 -6.71 15.87 29.85
C GLY A 225 -5.64 16.69 29.14
N ASP A 226 -5.90 17.96 28.85
CA ASP A 226 -5.04 18.95 28.15
C ASP A 226 -4.45 18.43 26.82
N GLU A 227 -5.24 18.57 25.76
CA GLU A 227 -5.09 17.90 24.45
C GLU A 227 -3.80 18.22 23.68
N ASP A 228 -3.05 19.28 23.99
CA ASP A 228 -1.97 19.76 23.12
C ASP A 228 -0.53 19.33 23.51
N VAL A 229 -0.28 18.90 24.74
CA VAL A 229 1.09 18.66 25.22
C VAL A 229 1.44 17.17 25.34
N THR A 230 0.51 16.35 25.81
CA THR A 230 0.77 14.92 26.07
C THR A 230 0.84 14.07 24.79
N GLY A 231 0.09 14.41 23.76
CA GLY A 231 0.12 13.70 22.47
C GLY A 231 1.47 13.80 21.75
N SER A 232 2.06 14.99 21.74
CA SER A 232 3.36 15.24 21.10
C SER A 232 4.53 14.54 21.80
N GLU A 233 4.52 14.45 23.13
CA GLU A 233 5.57 13.77 23.90
C GLU A 233 5.47 12.22 23.74
N GLY A 234 4.26 11.67 23.68
CA GLY A 234 4.02 10.25 23.45
C GLY A 234 4.50 9.81 22.05
N GLU A 235 4.18 10.60 21.01
CA GLU A 235 4.64 10.35 19.65
C GLU A 235 6.17 10.41 19.53
N ALA A 236 6.80 11.41 20.16
CA ALA A 236 8.26 11.51 20.20
C ALA A 236 8.89 10.31 20.92
N GLY A 237 8.29 9.87 22.04
CA GLY A 237 8.73 8.68 22.78
C GLY A 237 8.63 7.41 21.95
N MET A 238 7.52 7.21 21.23
CA MET A 238 7.32 6.09 20.32
C MET A 238 8.37 6.05 19.21
N LYS A 239 8.64 7.18 18.56
CA LYS A 239 9.66 7.27 17.49
C LYS A 239 11.05 6.90 18.00
N VAL A 240 11.44 7.40 19.19
CA VAL A 240 12.73 7.06 19.83
C VAL A 240 12.81 5.55 20.12
N PHE A 241 11.75 4.98 20.66
CA PHE A 241 11.66 3.55 20.96
C PHE A 241 11.79 2.69 19.70
N VAL A 242 10.98 2.96 18.68
CA VAL A 242 11.00 2.23 17.40
C VAL A 242 12.37 2.33 16.73
N GLN A 243 12.97 3.52 16.71
CA GLN A 243 14.30 3.69 16.14
C GLN A 243 15.35 2.83 16.88
N ALA A 244 15.30 2.81 18.22
CA ALA A 244 16.20 1.99 19.02
C ALA A 244 16.00 0.48 18.77
N LEU A 245 14.76 0.01 18.68
CA LEU A 245 14.45 -1.39 18.33
C LEU A 245 15.08 -1.80 17.00
N VAL A 246 14.91 -0.96 15.97
CA VAL A 246 15.45 -1.24 14.63
C VAL A 246 16.98 -1.19 14.60
N ASP A 247 17.59 -0.26 15.34
CA ASP A 247 19.05 -0.15 15.43
C ASP A 247 19.70 -1.31 16.19
N HIS A 248 18.97 -1.92 17.13
CA HIS A 248 19.40 -3.14 17.84
C HIS A 248 19.05 -4.43 17.09
N GLY A 249 18.54 -4.35 15.84
CA GLY A 249 18.39 -5.52 14.96
C GLY A 249 17.05 -6.25 15.07
N LEU A 250 15.99 -5.59 15.58
CA LEU A 250 14.64 -6.18 15.70
C LEU A 250 14.19 -6.88 14.42
N LEU A 251 14.37 -6.25 13.25
CA LEU A 251 13.83 -6.75 11.98
C LEU A 251 14.34 -8.14 11.61
N ASP A 252 15.64 -8.38 11.79
CA ASP A 252 16.24 -9.69 11.52
C ASP A 252 15.83 -10.73 12.56
N LEU A 253 15.76 -10.35 13.83
CA LEU A 253 15.36 -11.24 14.93
C LEU A 253 13.92 -11.73 14.77
N LEU A 254 13.01 -10.85 14.39
CA LEU A 254 11.61 -11.22 14.12
C LEU A 254 11.52 -12.25 12.98
N VAL A 255 12.21 -12.03 11.87
CA VAL A 255 12.18 -12.98 10.73
C VAL A 255 12.84 -14.31 11.09
N GLN A 256 13.93 -14.30 11.90
CA GLN A 256 14.54 -15.53 12.39
C GLN A 256 13.58 -16.30 13.31
N ASN A 257 12.83 -15.60 14.15
CA ASN A 257 11.84 -16.22 15.03
C ASN A 257 10.67 -16.84 14.26
N LEU A 258 10.17 -16.19 13.20
CA LEU A 258 9.17 -16.77 12.29
C LEU A 258 9.56 -18.14 11.74
N ALA A 259 10.87 -18.44 11.59
CA ALA A 259 11.35 -19.74 11.12
C ALA A 259 11.32 -20.83 12.20
N ARG A 260 11.18 -20.47 13.47
CA ARG A 260 11.13 -21.39 14.62
C ARG A 260 9.72 -21.83 14.97
N LEU A 261 8.72 -20.99 14.63
CA LEU A 261 7.32 -21.19 15.00
C LEU A 261 6.65 -22.25 14.11
N ASP A 262 5.94 -23.18 14.72
CA ASP A 262 5.15 -24.21 14.04
C ASP A 262 3.66 -23.79 14.01
N GLU A 263 3.19 -23.29 12.90
CA GLU A 263 1.82 -22.80 12.75
C GLU A 263 0.72 -23.88 12.92
N GLU A 264 1.06 -25.16 13.05
CA GLU A 264 0.11 -26.19 13.46
C GLU A 264 -0.30 -26.02 14.94
N GLU A 265 0.60 -25.52 15.79
CA GLU A 265 0.34 -25.17 17.17
C GLU A 265 -0.35 -23.81 17.29
N ALA A 266 -1.34 -23.70 18.19
CA ALA A 266 -2.18 -22.50 18.31
C ALA A 266 -1.39 -21.28 18.81
N ASN A 267 -0.49 -21.47 19.78
CA ASN A 267 0.34 -20.39 20.34
C ASN A 267 1.34 -19.87 19.31
N ASP A 268 2.01 -20.76 18.60
CA ASP A 268 2.96 -20.40 17.55
C ASP A 268 2.26 -19.67 16.40
N ARG A 269 1.07 -20.13 16.01
CA ARG A 269 0.25 -19.44 15.00
C ARG A 269 -0.11 -18.01 15.42
N GLN A 270 -0.44 -17.79 16.71
CA GLN A 270 -0.66 -16.46 17.25
C GLN A 270 0.62 -15.64 17.30
N GLY A 271 1.77 -16.27 17.64
CA GLY A 271 3.08 -15.63 17.59
C GLY A 271 3.44 -15.14 16.20
N VAL A 272 3.15 -15.91 15.14
CA VAL A 272 3.30 -15.47 13.74
C VAL A 272 2.40 -14.27 13.47
N PHE A 273 1.12 -14.33 13.87
CA PHE A 273 0.18 -13.22 13.67
C PHE A 273 0.67 -11.93 14.34
N ASN A 274 1.09 -12.01 15.60
CA ASN A 274 1.61 -10.87 16.35
C ASN A 274 2.92 -10.32 15.73
N THR A 275 3.77 -11.20 15.20
CA THR A 275 4.99 -10.77 14.49
C THR A 275 4.66 -9.95 13.24
N LEU A 276 3.66 -10.36 12.45
CA LEU A 276 3.21 -9.60 11.29
C LEU A 276 2.62 -8.25 11.70
N ALA A 277 1.90 -8.20 12.83
CA ALA A 277 1.35 -6.97 13.38
C ALA A 277 2.45 -5.97 13.78
N ILE A 278 3.57 -6.44 14.34
CA ILE A 278 4.71 -5.55 14.62
C ILE A 278 5.20 -4.87 13.33
N PHE A 279 5.38 -5.63 12.25
CA PHE A 279 5.82 -5.04 10.97
C PHE A 279 4.82 -4.02 10.42
N GLU A 280 3.51 -4.27 10.57
CA GLU A 280 2.49 -3.30 10.20
C GLU A 280 2.57 -2.05 11.07
N ASN A 281 2.65 -2.19 12.39
CA ASN A 281 2.77 -1.08 13.33
C ASN A 281 3.98 -0.19 13.00
N LEU A 282 5.14 -0.81 12.70
CA LEU A 282 6.34 -0.06 12.31
C LEU A 282 6.13 0.78 11.05
N THR A 283 5.41 0.26 10.04
CA THR A 283 5.13 1.01 8.81
C THR A 283 4.12 2.13 8.99
N SER A 284 3.29 2.03 10.02
CA SER A 284 2.31 3.08 10.35
C SER A 284 2.94 4.26 11.07
N ILE A 285 3.90 3.99 11.94
CA ILE A 285 4.63 5.02 12.69
C ILE A 285 5.52 5.84 11.73
N GLU A 286 6.15 5.19 10.76
CA GLU A 286 7.02 5.85 9.79
C GLU A 286 6.93 5.14 8.42
N VAL A 287 6.47 5.85 7.39
CA VAL A 287 6.30 5.29 6.02
C VAL A 287 7.62 4.76 5.43
N ALA A 288 8.75 5.42 5.72
CA ALA A 288 10.08 4.99 5.29
C ALA A 288 10.50 3.63 5.89
N MET A 289 9.81 3.17 6.95
CA MET A 289 10.10 1.88 7.56
C MET A 289 9.81 0.71 6.62
N ALA A 290 8.82 0.84 5.72
CA ALA A 290 8.51 -0.19 4.72
C ALA A 290 9.73 -0.56 3.85
N GLU A 291 10.53 0.42 3.45
CA GLU A 291 11.76 0.18 2.69
C GLU A 291 12.86 -0.45 3.57
N ARG A 292 13.06 0.10 4.78
CA ARG A 292 14.04 -0.44 5.74
C ARG A 292 13.77 -1.92 6.08
N ILE A 293 12.51 -2.31 6.24
CA ILE A 293 12.09 -3.68 6.51
C ILE A 293 12.55 -4.61 5.38
N VAL A 294 12.26 -4.26 4.13
CA VAL A 294 12.61 -5.12 2.98
C VAL A 294 14.12 -5.16 2.72
N LEU A 295 14.81 -4.04 2.89
CA LEU A 295 16.26 -3.95 2.67
C LEU A 295 17.06 -4.66 3.75
N LYS A 296 16.66 -4.56 5.02
CA LYS A 296 17.41 -5.06 6.18
C LYS A 296 16.95 -6.44 6.68
N SER A 297 15.87 -7.00 6.11
CA SER A 297 15.38 -8.31 6.56
C SER A 297 15.02 -9.22 5.39
N LYS A 298 14.75 -10.49 5.70
CA LYS A 298 14.25 -11.48 4.74
C LYS A 298 12.73 -11.65 4.81
N LEU A 299 12.01 -10.61 5.26
CA LEU A 299 10.55 -10.67 5.40
C LEU A 299 9.85 -10.89 4.06
N LEU A 300 10.21 -10.13 3.03
CA LEU A 300 9.56 -10.24 1.71
C LEU A 300 9.66 -11.66 1.12
N PRO A 301 10.84 -12.32 1.07
CA PRO A 301 10.92 -13.72 0.67
C PRO A 301 10.11 -14.65 1.56
N TRP A 302 10.03 -14.40 2.86
CA TRP A 302 9.23 -15.21 3.78
C TRP A 302 7.73 -15.07 3.49
N ILE A 303 7.22 -13.85 3.31
CA ILE A 303 5.83 -13.57 2.91
C ILE A 303 5.49 -14.31 1.61
N MET A 304 6.33 -14.19 0.58
CA MET A 304 6.11 -14.85 -0.70
C MET A 304 6.03 -16.38 -0.55
N LYS A 305 6.90 -16.97 0.27
CA LYS A 305 6.85 -18.41 0.58
C LYS A 305 5.55 -18.77 1.32
N ARG A 306 5.13 -17.97 2.29
CA ARG A 306 3.94 -18.23 3.11
C ARG A 306 2.65 -18.13 2.30
N LEU A 307 2.56 -17.18 1.37
CA LEU A 307 1.41 -17.04 0.47
C LEU A 307 1.18 -18.26 -0.44
N LYS A 308 2.22 -19.06 -0.74
CA LYS A 308 2.11 -20.28 -1.55
C LYS A 308 1.45 -21.44 -0.84
N VAL A 309 1.30 -21.40 0.47
CA VAL A 309 0.62 -22.44 1.25
C VAL A 309 -0.82 -22.58 0.73
N LYS A 310 -1.28 -23.79 0.47
CA LYS A 310 -2.58 -24.03 -0.19
C LYS A 310 -3.78 -23.75 0.69
N THR A 311 -3.62 -23.98 2.00
CA THR A 311 -4.68 -23.71 2.98
C THR A 311 -4.82 -22.21 3.15
N PHE A 312 -6.06 -21.75 3.26
CA PHE A 312 -6.38 -20.38 3.63
C PHE A 312 -6.50 -20.30 5.15
N ASP A 313 -5.89 -19.31 5.75
CA ASP A 313 -5.93 -18.97 7.17
C ASP A 313 -5.65 -17.48 7.39
N SER A 314 -5.83 -16.99 8.62
CA SER A 314 -5.65 -15.58 8.99
C SER A 314 -4.23 -15.06 8.75
N ASN A 315 -3.20 -15.88 9.01
CA ASN A 315 -1.81 -15.48 8.77
C ASN A 315 -1.52 -15.30 7.27
N LYS A 316 -2.13 -16.11 6.42
CA LYS A 316 -2.03 -15.96 4.97
C LYS A 316 -2.73 -14.69 4.48
N GLN A 317 -3.91 -14.39 5.01
CA GLN A 317 -4.61 -13.14 4.73
C GLN A 317 -3.75 -11.96 5.17
N TYR A 318 -3.21 -11.98 6.40
CA TYR A 318 -2.36 -10.92 6.92
C TYR A 318 -1.06 -10.75 6.10
N CYS A 319 -0.43 -11.85 5.66
CA CYS A 319 0.71 -11.77 4.73
C CYS A 319 0.37 -11.01 3.43
N SER A 320 -0.86 -11.17 2.90
CA SER A 320 -1.28 -10.45 1.70
C SER A 320 -1.48 -8.95 1.96
N GLU A 321 -1.98 -8.60 3.13
CA GLU A 321 -2.15 -7.23 3.58
C GLU A 321 -0.80 -6.53 3.75
N LEU A 322 0.09 -7.15 4.53
CA LEU A 322 1.44 -6.62 4.74
C LEU A 322 2.22 -6.50 3.43
N LEU A 323 2.08 -7.46 2.49
CA LEU A 323 2.67 -7.35 1.15
C LEU A 323 2.17 -6.10 0.43
N ALA A 324 0.87 -5.83 0.45
CA ALA A 324 0.29 -4.65 -0.19
C ALA A 324 0.83 -3.35 0.45
N ILE A 325 0.94 -3.30 1.78
CA ILE A 325 1.51 -2.16 2.52
C ILE A 325 2.97 -1.92 2.11
N LEU A 326 3.81 -2.95 2.13
CA LEU A 326 5.23 -2.85 1.81
C LEU A 326 5.51 -2.38 0.38
N LEU A 327 4.63 -2.69 -0.58
CA LEU A 327 4.78 -2.32 -1.99
C LEU A 327 4.21 -0.94 -2.31
N GLN A 328 3.36 -0.39 -1.44
CA GLN A 328 2.61 0.81 -1.72
C GLN A 328 3.51 2.04 -1.87
N SER A 329 4.41 2.26 -0.92
CA SER A 329 5.16 3.51 -0.78
C SER A 329 6.59 3.46 -1.34
N SER A 330 7.18 2.27 -1.54
CA SER A 330 8.60 2.13 -1.93
C SER A 330 8.78 1.52 -3.31
N SER A 331 9.40 2.27 -4.22
CA SER A 331 9.86 1.79 -5.54
C SER A 331 10.86 0.65 -5.40
N ASP A 332 11.79 0.76 -4.45
CA ASP A 332 12.82 -0.26 -4.26
C ASP A 332 12.25 -1.58 -3.77
N ASN A 333 11.19 -1.55 -2.96
CA ASN A 333 10.45 -2.74 -2.58
C ASN A 333 9.76 -3.40 -3.78
N ARG A 334 9.16 -2.59 -4.67
CA ARG A 334 8.52 -3.08 -5.90
C ARG A 334 9.53 -3.72 -6.85
N LYS A 335 10.70 -3.10 -7.03
CA LYS A 335 11.81 -3.66 -7.81
C LYS A 335 12.29 -4.97 -7.20
N LYS A 336 12.47 -4.97 -5.87
CA LYS A 336 12.91 -6.17 -5.13
C LYS A 336 11.95 -7.34 -5.26
N LEU A 337 10.65 -7.08 -5.25
CA LEU A 337 9.63 -8.10 -5.54
C LEU A 337 9.84 -8.71 -6.94
N GLY A 338 10.07 -7.89 -7.96
CA GLY A 338 10.36 -8.35 -9.33
C GLY A 338 11.59 -9.24 -9.39
N GLU A 339 12.72 -8.81 -8.78
CA GLU A 339 13.97 -9.58 -8.71
C GLU A 339 13.80 -10.96 -8.05
N LEU A 340 12.90 -11.06 -7.08
CA LEU A 340 12.58 -12.30 -6.38
C LEU A 340 11.61 -13.21 -7.15
N GLY A 341 11.18 -12.81 -8.36
CA GLY A 341 10.18 -13.56 -9.13
C GLY A 341 8.75 -13.41 -8.62
N GLY A 342 8.50 -12.39 -7.81
CA GLY A 342 7.20 -12.18 -7.14
C GLY A 342 6.07 -11.88 -8.11
N ILE A 343 6.34 -11.33 -9.30
CA ILE A 343 5.31 -11.08 -10.31
C ILE A 343 4.69 -12.39 -10.79
N ASP A 344 5.50 -13.39 -11.15
CA ASP A 344 5.01 -14.70 -11.57
C ASP A 344 4.26 -15.41 -10.42
N GLU A 345 4.77 -15.32 -9.20
CA GLU A 345 4.10 -15.87 -8.02
C GLU A 345 2.73 -15.25 -7.76
N LEU A 346 2.60 -13.92 -7.87
CA LEU A 346 1.30 -13.23 -7.75
C LEU A 346 0.34 -13.67 -8.85
N LEU A 347 0.81 -13.80 -10.10
CA LEU A 347 -0.01 -14.32 -11.21
C LEU A 347 -0.49 -15.75 -10.96
N GLN A 348 0.37 -16.60 -10.42
CA GLN A 348 0.01 -17.98 -10.05
C GLN A 348 -1.07 -18.00 -8.95
N LEU A 349 -0.91 -17.21 -7.88
CA LEU A 349 -1.89 -17.09 -6.79
C LEU A 349 -3.24 -16.60 -7.32
N LEU A 350 -3.24 -15.53 -8.10
CA LEU A 350 -4.45 -14.96 -8.71
C LEU A 350 -5.12 -15.92 -9.69
N SER A 351 -4.36 -16.75 -10.41
CA SER A 351 -4.90 -17.71 -11.39
C SER A 351 -5.90 -18.69 -10.78
N ALA A 352 -5.82 -18.95 -9.47
CA ALA A 352 -6.76 -19.80 -8.75
C ALA A 352 -8.19 -19.23 -8.76
N TYR A 353 -8.31 -17.90 -8.85
CA TYR A 353 -9.58 -17.16 -8.82
C TYR A 353 -10.15 -16.82 -10.21
N LYS A 354 -9.51 -17.23 -11.29
CA LYS A 354 -10.00 -16.93 -12.66
C LYS A 354 -11.41 -17.45 -12.95
N ARG A 355 -11.83 -18.53 -12.26
CA ARG A 355 -13.15 -19.16 -12.44
C ARG A 355 -13.90 -19.41 -11.14
N LYS A 356 -13.30 -19.09 -10.01
CA LYS A 356 -13.88 -19.27 -8.67
C LYS A 356 -13.93 -17.94 -7.96
N ASP A 357 -15.00 -17.70 -7.25
CA ASP A 357 -15.05 -16.62 -6.30
C ASP A 357 -14.48 -17.07 -4.95
N PRO A 358 -13.89 -16.18 -4.14
CA PRO A 358 -13.52 -16.47 -2.77
C PRO A 358 -14.74 -16.85 -1.95
N LYS A 359 -14.54 -17.59 -0.85
CA LYS A 359 -15.62 -18.23 -0.10
C LYS A 359 -16.17 -17.37 1.04
N ASP A 360 -15.30 -16.63 1.69
CA ASP A 360 -15.59 -15.83 2.86
C ASP A 360 -14.99 -14.42 2.75
N PRO A 361 -15.37 -13.50 3.66
CA PRO A 361 -14.88 -12.10 3.63
C PRO A 361 -13.36 -11.99 3.71
N ASP A 362 -12.70 -12.80 4.50
CA ASP A 362 -11.24 -12.71 4.69
C ASP A 362 -10.49 -13.20 3.43
N GLU A 363 -11.02 -14.23 2.73
CA GLU A 363 -10.50 -14.66 1.44
C GLU A 363 -10.75 -13.60 0.33
N ILE A 364 -11.87 -12.82 0.42
CA ILE A 364 -12.13 -11.68 -0.46
C ILE A 364 -11.07 -10.60 -0.24
N GLU A 365 -10.80 -10.26 1.02
CA GLU A 365 -9.81 -9.26 1.40
C GLU A 365 -8.39 -9.68 0.95
N MET A 366 -8.02 -10.94 1.17
CA MET A 366 -6.76 -11.49 0.65
C MET A 366 -6.66 -11.31 -0.87
N LEU A 367 -7.73 -11.63 -1.61
CA LEU A 367 -7.75 -11.47 -3.06
C LEU A 367 -7.58 -10.00 -3.46
N GLU A 368 -8.24 -9.08 -2.78
CA GLU A 368 -8.10 -7.64 -3.02
C GLU A 368 -6.67 -7.16 -2.74
N ASN A 369 -6.06 -7.59 -1.64
CA ASN A 369 -4.68 -7.27 -1.28
C ASN A 369 -3.67 -7.78 -2.32
N LEU A 370 -3.85 -9.01 -2.83
CA LEU A 370 -3.00 -9.56 -3.90
C LEU A 370 -3.12 -8.75 -5.20
N PHE A 371 -4.32 -8.31 -5.58
CA PHE A 371 -4.51 -7.44 -6.74
C PHE A 371 -3.91 -6.05 -6.51
N ASN A 372 -4.07 -5.46 -5.32
CA ASN A 372 -3.48 -4.17 -4.97
C ASN A 372 -1.95 -4.25 -4.98
N GLY A 373 -1.36 -5.30 -4.40
CA GLY A 373 0.08 -5.54 -4.45
C GLY A 373 0.60 -5.67 -5.89
N LEU A 374 -0.13 -6.37 -6.77
CA LEU A 374 0.23 -6.47 -8.18
C LEU A 374 0.12 -5.11 -8.89
N CYS A 375 -0.93 -4.32 -8.65
CA CYS A 375 -1.08 -2.98 -9.21
C CYS A 375 0.08 -2.07 -8.76
N SER A 376 0.44 -2.09 -7.47
CA SER A 376 1.60 -1.34 -6.96
C SER A 376 2.89 -1.79 -7.64
N ALA A 377 3.13 -3.09 -7.74
CA ALA A 377 4.31 -3.64 -8.40
C ALA A 377 4.43 -3.21 -9.87
N LEU A 378 3.30 -3.11 -10.59
CA LEU A 378 3.24 -2.71 -12.00
C LEU A 378 3.50 -1.21 -12.26
N GLN A 379 3.77 -0.42 -11.23
CA GLN A 379 4.31 0.93 -11.43
C GLN A 379 5.74 0.90 -11.96
N GLU A 380 6.49 -0.18 -11.69
CA GLU A 380 7.86 -0.34 -12.15
C GLU A 380 7.93 -0.90 -13.58
N LYS A 381 8.78 -0.30 -14.40
CA LYS A 381 8.98 -0.67 -15.80
C LYS A 381 9.36 -2.15 -15.99
N GLU A 382 10.31 -2.61 -15.18
CA GLU A 382 10.79 -3.99 -15.26
C GLU A 382 9.69 -4.99 -14.86
N ASN A 383 8.87 -4.66 -13.87
CA ASN A 383 7.75 -5.49 -13.46
C ASN A 383 6.65 -5.56 -14.53
N LYS A 384 6.44 -4.51 -15.34
CA LYS A 384 5.56 -4.57 -16.52
C LYS A 384 6.09 -5.55 -17.57
N ARG A 385 7.41 -5.61 -17.76
CA ARG A 385 8.05 -6.60 -18.65
C ARG A 385 7.85 -8.02 -18.11
N LEU A 386 8.15 -8.24 -16.83
CA LEU A 386 7.94 -9.55 -16.18
C LEU A 386 6.47 -9.99 -16.22
N PHE A 387 5.54 -9.07 -16.06
CA PHE A 387 4.10 -9.34 -16.19
C PHE A 387 3.71 -9.80 -17.59
N LEU A 388 4.29 -9.20 -18.63
CA LEU A 388 4.09 -9.62 -20.02
C LEU A 388 4.65 -11.03 -20.26
N GLU A 389 5.86 -11.30 -19.79
CA GLU A 389 6.52 -12.61 -19.93
C GLU A 389 5.79 -13.72 -19.18
N GLY A 390 5.21 -13.38 -18.01
CA GLY A 390 4.37 -14.29 -17.22
C GLY A 390 2.94 -14.48 -17.74
N GLU A 391 2.63 -14.06 -18.98
CA GLU A 391 1.28 -14.15 -19.59
C GLU A 391 0.20 -13.40 -18.77
N GLY A 392 0.58 -12.34 -18.06
CA GLY A 392 -0.34 -11.59 -17.21
C GLY A 392 -1.48 -10.95 -17.99
N ILE A 393 -1.22 -10.45 -19.22
CA ILE A 393 -2.27 -9.86 -20.09
C ILE A 393 -3.33 -10.92 -20.43
N GLU A 394 -2.91 -12.12 -20.78
CA GLU A 394 -3.80 -13.26 -21.09
C GLU A 394 -4.66 -13.62 -19.88
N LEU A 395 -4.04 -13.74 -18.70
CA LEU A 395 -4.73 -14.08 -17.47
C LEU A 395 -5.81 -13.04 -17.13
N MET A 396 -5.50 -11.75 -17.19
CA MET A 396 -6.47 -10.68 -16.90
C MET A 396 -7.62 -10.70 -17.92
N VAL A 397 -7.34 -10.86 -19.21
CA VAL A 397 -8.37 -10.96 -20.25
C VAL A 397 -9.28 -12.19 -20.04
N ILE A 398 -8.74 -13.33 -19.56
CA ILE A 398 -9.53 -14.49 -19.18
C ILE A 398 -10.45 -14.17 -18.01
N MET A 399 -9.93 -13.57 -16.93
CA MET A 399 -10.71 -13.19 -15.75
C MET A 399 -11.87 -12.25 -16.10
N ILE A 400 -11.64 -11.27 -16.98
CA ILE A 400 -12.68 -10.36 -17.45
C ILE A 400 -13.78 -11.11 -18.19
N LYS A 401 -13.44 -12.11 -19.03
CA LYS A 401 -14.41 -12.91 -19.78
C LYS A 401 -15.26 -13.81 -18.88
N GLU A 402 -14.71 -14.33 -17.80
CA GLU A 402 -15.39 -15.27 -16.89
C GLU A 402 -16.46 -14.60 -15.99
N LYS A 403 -16.47 -13.26 -15.89
CA LYS A 403 -17.48 -12.47 -15.14
C LYS A 403 -17.60 -12.86 -13.67
N LYS A 404 -16.49 -13.24 -13.04
CA LYS A 404 -16.37 -13.49 -11.61
C LYS A 404 -15.95 -12.22 -10.86
N MET A 405 -15.84 -12.27 -9.54
CA MET A 405 -15.41 -11.14 -8.72
C MET A 405 -14.09 -10.56 -9.20
N ALA A 406 -13.11 -11.42 -9.54
CA ALA A 406 -11.80 -11.02 -10.06
C ALA A 406 -11.86 -10.15 -11.34
N ARG A 407 -12.98 -10.11 -12.07
CA ARG A 407 -13.14 -9.28 -13.28
C ARG A 407 -12.84 -7.83 -13.03
N ILE A 408 -13.39 -7.27 -11.95
CA ILE A 408 -13.27 -5.84 -11.63
C ILE A 408 -11.80 -5.49 -11.43
N ARG A 409 -11.13 -6.28 -10.60
CA ARG A 409 -9.71 -6.08 -10.27
C ARG A 409 -8.80 -6.36 -11.46
N ALA A 410 -9.17 -7.30 -12.35
CA ALA A 410 -8.42 -7.58 -13.58
C ALA A 410 -8.44 -6.39 -14.56
N VAL A 411 -9.53 -5.61 -14.63
CA VAL A 411 -9.57 -4.36 -15.43
C VAL A 411 -8.59 -3.34 -14.86
N LYS A 412 -8.57 -3.17 -13.53
CA LYS A 412 -7.62 -2.31 -12.82
C LYS A 412 -6.16 -2.69 -13.11
N VAL A 413 -5.81 -3.98 -13.00
CA VAL A 413 -4.46 -4.47 -13.31
C VAL A 413 -4.04 -4.16 -14.74
N LEU A 414 -4.96 -4.33 -15.72
CA LEU A 414 -4.67 -3.98 -17.12
C LEU A 414 -4.37 -2.49 -17.30
N ASP A 415 -5.10 -1.62 -16.59
CA ASP A 415 -4.83 -0.19 -16.64
C ASP A 415 -3.40 0.12 -16.16
N PHE A 416 -2.99 -0.41 -15.01
CA PHE A 416 -1.62 -0.26 -14.50
C PHE A 416 -0.56 -0.87 -15.43
N ALA A 417 -0.81 -2.08 -15.96
CA ALA A 417 0.14 -2.77 -16.84
C ALA A 417 0.37 -2.04 -18.16
N MET A 418 -0.67 -1.39 -18.69
CA MET A 418 -0.65 -0.74 -20.00
C MET A 418 -0.33 0.76 -19.93
N SER A 419 -0.35 1.35 -18.73
CA SER A 419 -0.04 2.75 -18.50
C SER A 419 1.42 3.08 -18.85
N THR A 420 1.70 4.37 -19.04
CA THR A 420 3.00 4.93 -19.37
C THR A 420 3.63 4.33 -20.64
N LYS A 421 4.76 4.85 -21.09
CA LYS A 421 5.47 4.34 -22.27
C LYS A 421 6.02 2.91 -22.05
N ALA A 422 6.35 2.60 -20.80
CA ALA A 422 6.80 1.25 -20.41
C ALA A 422 5.73 0.16 -20.67
N GLY A 423 4.44 0.55 -20.73
CA GLY A 423 3.32 -0.34 -21.05
C GLY A 423 3.10 -0.62 -22.54
N THR A 424 3.91 -0.05 -23.45
CA THR A 424 3.73 -0.21 -24.91
C THR A 424 3.66 -1.67 -25.35
N ALA A 425 4.56 -2.53 -24.87
CA ALA A 425 4.57 -3.95 -25.21
C ALA A 425 3.31 -4.67 -24.71
N ASN A 426 2.81 -4.32 -23.53
CA ASN A 426 1.55 -4.81 -22.98
C ASN A 426 0.35 -4.36 -23.83
N CYS A 427 0.33 -3.11 -24.31
CA CYS A 427 -0.68 -2.61 -25.24
C CYS A 427 -0.71 -3.40 -26.56
N LEU A 428 0.45 -3.64 -27.16
CA LEU A 428 0.56 -4.44 -28.37
C LEU A 428 0.02 -5.86 -28.16
N ARG A 429 0.47 -6.51 -27.09
CA ARG A 429 0.02 -7.86 -26.74
C ARG A 429 -1.48 -7.93 -26.49
N PHE A 430 -2.04 -6.96 -25.79
CA PHE A 430 -3.48 -6.86 -25.53
C PHE A 430 -4.30 -6.82 -26.83
N VAL A 431 -3.85 -6.07 -27.83
CA VAL A 431 -4.51 -6.00 -29.14
C VAL A 431 -4.36 -7.33 -29.91
N GLU A 432 -3.20 -7.97 -29.87
CA GLU A 432 -2.92 -9.26 -30.52
C GLU A 432 -3.85 -10.37 -30.04
N ILE A 433 -4.01 -10.50 -28.71
CA ILE A 433 -4.86 -11.54 -28.12
C ILE A 433 -6.36 -11.24 -28.14
N MET A 434 -6.78 -10.28 -28.97
CA MET A 434 -8.17 -9.83 -29.10
C MET A 434 -8.77 -9.22 -27.82
N GLY A 435 -7.98 -8.59 -27.01
CA GLY A 435 -8.41 -7.86 -25.79
C GLY A 435 -9.41 -6.75 -26.09
N LEU A 436 -9.28 -6.07 -27.25
CA LEU A 436 -10.21 -5.03 -27.70
C LEU A 436 -11.67 -5.49 -27.69
N LYS A 437 -11.97 -6.71 -28.16
CA LYS A 437 -13.34 -7.23 -28.15
C LYS A 437 -13.91 -7.29 -26.73
N THR A 438 -13.08 -7.66 -25.77
CA THR A 438 -13.47 -7.75 -24.37
C THR A 438 -13.66 -6.35 -23.78
N LEU A 439 -12.69 -5.45 -23.98
CA LEU A 439 -12.72 -4.06 -23.52
C LEU A 439 -13.98 -3.33 -24.00
N PHE A 440 -14.22 -3.34 -25.32
CA PHE A 440 -15.39 -2.63 -25.88
C PHE A 440 -16.73 -3.31 -25.56
N SER A 441 -16.73 -4.59 -25.19
CA SER A 441 -17.93 -5.27 -24.67
C SER A 441 -18.30 -4.75 -23.27
N ILE A 442 -17.31 -4.58 -22.38
CA ILE A 442 -17.57 -4.00 -21.05
C ILE A 442 -17.86 -2.50 -21.14
N PHE A 443 -17.14 -1.76 -21.96
CA PHE A 443 -17.43 -0.36 -22.26
C PHE A 443 -18.87 -0.13 -22.72
N SER A 444 -19.42 -1.03 -23.53
CA SER A 444 -20.82 -1.01 -23.95
C SER A 444 -21.80 -1.55 -22.90
N ARG A 445 -21.41 -1.66 -21.62
CA ARG A 445 -22.23 -2.14 -20.49
C ARG A 445 -22.85 -3.53 -20.65
N LYS A 446 -22.31 -4.39 -21.52
CA LYS A 446 -22.83 -5.72 -21.74
C LYS A 446 -22.66 -6.62 -20.52
N GLY A 447 -23.77 -6.91 -19.85
CA GLY A 447 -23.80 -7.80 -18.66
C GLY A 447 -23.63 -7.09 -17.33
N LEU A 448 -23.58 -5.77 -17.28
CA LEU A 448 -23.43 -4.93 -16.10
C LEU A 448 -24.48 -5.21 -15.01
N GLU A 449 -25.76 -5.28 -15.38
CA GLU A 449 -26.87 -5.52 -14.44
C GLU A 449 -26.75 -6.86 -13.69
N LYS A 450 -26.16 -7.88 -14.33
CA LYS A 450 -25.92 -9.17 -13.69
C LYS A 450 -24.79 -9.07 -12.68
N LEU A 451 -23.76 -8.28 -13.00
CA LEU A 451 -22.62 -8.05 -12.13
C LEU A 451 -23.01 -7.25 -10.88
N LYS A 452 -23.76 -6.15 -11.05
CA LYS A 452 -24.29 -5.34 -9.95
C LYS A 452 -25.15 -6.17 -8.98
N LYS A 453 -25.95 -7.11 -9.51
CA LYS A 453 -26.77 -8.00 -8.69
C LYS A 453 -25.94 -9.06 -7.95
N ALA A 454 -24.84 -9.52 -8.55
CA ALA A 454 -23.98 -10.57 -7.97
C ALA A 454 -23.06 -10.00 -6.89
N TYR A 455 -22.51 -8.80 -7.09
CA TYR A 455 -21.49 -8.22 -6.24
C TYR A 455 -21.89 -6.81 -5.78
N LYS A 456 -22.22 -6.67 -4.48
CA LYS A 456 -22.66 -5.41 -3.90
C LYS A 456 -21.56 -4.35 -3.81
N SER A 457 -20.31 -4.78 -3.71
CA SER A 457 -19.12 -3.92 -3.67
C SER A 457 -18.69 -3.42 -5.05
N PHE A 458 -19.41 -3.79 -6.12
CA PHE A 458 -19.07 -3.35 -7.47
C PHE A 458 -19.33 -1.86 -7.65
N SER A 459 -18.30 -1.11 -8.04
CA SER A 459 -18.39 0.29 -8.45
C SER A 459 -18.35 0.39 -9.97
N GLU A 460 -19.43 0.92 -10.56
CA GLU A 460 -19.49 1.18 -12.00
C GLU A 460 -18.54 2.31 -12.40
N VAL A 461 -18.39 3.30 -11.52
CA VAL A 461 -17.52 4.46 -11.75
C VAL A 461 -16.06 4.01 -11.81
N GLU A 462 -15.62 3.21 -10.85
CA GLU A 462 -14.26 2.66 -10.83
C GLU A 462 -13.96 1.81 -12.09
N GLU A 463 -14.90 0.94 -12.51
CA GLU A 463 -14.72 0.15 -13.74
C GLU A 463 -14.62 1.06 -14.97
N GLU A 464 -15.45 2.10 -15.08
CA GLU A 464 -15.43 3.06 -16.19
C GLU A 464 -14.13 3.86 -16.24
N GLU A 465 -13.62 4.32 -15.10
CA GLU A 465 -12.36 5.04 -15.00
C GLU A 465 -11.19 4.20 -15.53
N HIS A 466 -11.06 2.95 -15.09
CA HIS A 466 -10.03 2.06 -15.59
C HIS A 466 -10.18 1.71 -17.07
N ILE A 467 -11.42 1.56 -17.58
CA ILE A 467 -11.67 1.34 -19.01
C ILE A 467 -11.17 2.54 -19.82
N ILE A 468 -11.42 3.75 -19.37
CA ILE A 468 -10.96 4.99 -20.03
C ILE A 468 -9.43 5.08 -19.96
N GLY A 469 -8.82 4.76 -18.82
CA GLY A 469 -7.36 4.69 -18.66
C GLY A 469 -6.70 3.71 -19.64
N ILE A 470 -7.26 2.49 -19.79
CA ILE A 470 -6.80 1.52 -20.79
C ILE A 470 -6.95 2.08 -22.22
N MET A 471 -8.07 2.72 -22.55
CA MET A 471 -8.27 3.32 -23.88
C MET A 471 -7.27 4.44 -24.16
N ALA A 472 -7.04 5.32 -23.18
CA ALA A 472 -6.05 6.39 -23.29
C ALA A 472 -4.63 5.82 -23.47
N SER A 473 -4.28 4.77 -22.71
CA SER A 473 -3.00 4.06 -22.87
C SER A 473 -2.84 3.43 -24.24
N LEU A 474 -3.88 2.82 -24.80
CA LEU A 474 -3.85 2.24 -26.15
C LEU A 474 -3.61 3.32 -27.23
N VAL A 475 -4.33 4.44 -27.18
CA VAL A 475 -4.18 5.50 -28.18
C VAL A 475 -2.84 6.22 -28.05
N ARG A 476 -2.29 6.33 -26.84
CA ARG A 476 -0.99 6.98 -26.57
C ARG A 476 0.19 6.09 -26.93
N ASN A 477 0.16 4.82 -26.56
CA ASN A 477 1.34 3.93 -26.57
C ASN A 477 1.48 3.12 -27.86
N LEU A 478 0.41 2.93 -28.63
CA LEU A 478 0.50 2.21 -29.92
C LEU A 478 1.14 3.11 -30.98
N PRO A 479 2.11 2.60 -31.78
CA PRO A 479 2.76 3.37 -32.84
C PRO A 479 1.74 3.95 -33.82
N LEU A 480 1.97 5.19 -34.30
CA LEU A 480 1.04 5.96 -35.12
C LEU A 480 0.56 5.22 -36.38
N GLU A 481 1.44 4.62 -37.13
CA GLU A 481 1.11 3.93 -38.39
C GLU A 481 0.93 2.41 -38.24
N SER A 482 0.69 1.93 -37.00
CA SER A 482 0.58 0.49 -36.78
C SER A 482 -0.84 -0.04 -37.06
N GLY A 483 -0.92 -1.22 -37.66
CA GLY A 483 -2.21 -1.93 -37.80
C GLY A 483 -2.91 -2.22 -36.47
N HIS A 484 -2.18 -2.23 -35.34
CA HIS A 484 -2.73 -2.36 -33.99
C HIS A 484 -3.54 -1.12 -33.61
N ARG A 485 -2.99 0.06 -33.86
CA ARG A 485 -3.65 1.36 -33.63
C ARG A 485 -4.90 1.50 -34.49
N LEU A 486 -4.79 1.19 -35.77
CA LEU A 486 -5.95 1.21 -36.70
C LEU A 486 -7.09 0.30 -36.19
N ARG A 487 -6.78 -0.84 -35.61
CA ARG A 487 -7.80 -1.73 -34.99
C ARG A 487 -8.51 -1.07 -33.81
N VAL A 488 -7.83 -0.24 -33.01
CA VAL A 488 -8.44 0.51 -31.91
C VAL A 488 -9.37 1.58 -32.47
N VAL A 489 -8.90 2.39 -33.42
CA VAL A 489 -9.69 3.47 -34.06
C VAL A 489 -10.94 2.93 -34.72
N ARG A 490 -10.84 1.84 -35.50
CA ARG A 490 -11.98 1.15 -36.13
C ARG A 490 -13.07 0.74 -35.12
N LYS A 491 -12.70 0.46 -33.85
CA LYS A 491 -13.69 0.15 -32.82
C LYS A 491 -14.63 1.32 -32.49
N PHE A 492 -14.19 2.54 -32.64
CA PHE A 492 -15.03 3.71 -32.39
C PHE A 492 -15.95 4.03 -33.56
N VAL A 493 -15.58 3.63 -34.78
CA VAL A 493 -16.37 3.83 -36.00
C VAL A 493 -17.45 2.76 -36.17
N GLU A 494 -17.21 1.54 -35.63
CA GLU A 494 -18.20 0.45 -35.69
C GLU A 494 -19.57 0.86 -35.10
N ASP A 495 -20.65 0.26 -35.61
CA ASP A 495 -22.03 0.44 -35.14
C ASP A 495 -22.52 1.92 -35.25
N ASP A 496 -22.23 2.61 -36.35
CA ASP A 496 -22.55 4.02 -36.60
C ASP A 496 -22.07 4.95 -35.49
N TYR A 497 -20.80 4.79 -35.07
CA TYR A 497 -20.17 5.60 -34.01
C TYR A 497 -20.80 5.49 -32.61
N ALA A 498 -21.57 4.44 -32.32
CA ALA A 498 -22.27 4.27 -31.02
C ALA A 498 -21.31 4.32 -29.83
N LYS A 499 -20.04 3.89 -30.00
CA LYS A 499 -19.04 3.92 -28.94
C LYS A 499 -18.45 5.33 -28.74
N LEU A 500 -18.37 6.10 -29.80
CA LEU A 500 -18.01 7.52 -29.74
C LEU A 500 -19.11 8.35 -29.05
N GLU A 501 -20.40 8.09 -29.37
CA GLU A 501 -21.52 8.73 -28.66
C GLU A 501 -21.46 8.44 -27.17
N ARG A 502 -21.20 7.16 -26.79
CA ARG A 502 -21.06 6.80 -25.36
C ARG A 502 -19.87 7.49 -24.70
N LEU A 503 -18.73 7.66 -25.40
CA LEU A 503 -17.57 8.38 -24.85
C LEU A 503 -17.92 9.83 -24.54
N LEU A 504 -18.69 10.47 -25.43
CA LEU A 504 -19.20 11.85 -25.23
C LEU A 504 -20.24 11.93 -24.10
N ASP A 505 -21.11 10.92 -23.94
CA ASP A 505 -22.05 10.87 -22.82
C ASP A 505 -21.32 10.78 -21.47
N LEU A 506 -20.22 9.99 -21.40
CA LEU A 506 -19.36 9.92 -20.22
C LEU A 506 -18.69 11.26 -19.94
N ARG A 507 -18.14 11.92 -20.98
CA ARG A 507 -17.56 13.25 -20.86
C ARG A 507 -18.53 14.26 -20.24
N GLU A 508 -19.74 14.32 -20.77
CA GLU A 508 -20.80 15.20 -20.26
C GLU A 508 -21.14 14.89 -18.79
N GLY A 509 -21.19 13.60 -18.42
CA GLY A 509 -21.42 13.17 -17.04
C GLY A 509 -20.31 13.60 -16.07
N TYR A 510 -19.04 13.50 -16.47
CA TYR A 510 -17.91 13.95 -15.66
C TYR A 510 -17.83 15.47 -15.59
N GLU A 511 -18.08 16.17 -16.71
CA GLU A 511 -18.17 17.64 -16.74
C GLU A 511 -19.23 18.17 -15.77
N ALA A 512 -20.41 17.55 -15.73
CA ALA A 512 -21.48 17.93 -14.82
C ALA A 512 -21.08 17.74 -13.34
N ARG A 513 -20.30 16.68 -13.01
CA ARG A 513 -19.79 16.46 -11.64
C ARG A 513 -18.78 17.53 -11.23
N VAL A 514 -17.83 17.87 -12.12
CA VAL A 514 -16.84 18.91 -11.87
C VAL A 514 -17.52 20.26 -11.67
N LYS A 515 -18.47 20.63 -12.54
CA LYS A 515 -19.26 21.88 -12.41
C LYS A 515 -20.03 21.94 -11.08
N ALA A 516 -20.67 20.84 -10.68
CA ALA A 516 -21.39 20.79 -9.40
C ALA A 516 -20.46 20.97 -8.20
N LEU A 517 -19.24 20.45 -8.28
CA LEU A 517 -18.22 20.71 -7.25
C LEU A 517 -17.76 22.16 -7.25
N ASP A 518 -17.52 22.76 -8.42
CA ASP A 518 -17.12 24.17 -8.52
C ASP A 518 -18.18 25.10 -7.95
N GLU A 519 -19.47 24.84 -8.23
CA GLU A 519 -20.59 25.57 -7.64
C GLU A 519 -20.61 25.46 -6.11
N LYS A 520 -20.31 24.27 -5.58
CA LYS A 520 -20.23 24.04 -4.14
C LYS A 520 -19.04 24.79 -3.52
N ILE A 521 -17.87 24.75 -4.14
CA ILE A 521 -16.68 25.49 -3.69
C ILE A 521 -16.95 27.01 -3.69
N GLU A 522 -17.61 27.52 -4.75
CA GLU A 522 -17.99 28.95 -4.78
C GLU A 522 -18.97 29.33 -3.67
N GLN A 523 -19.92 28.44 -3.36
CA GLN A 523 -20.85 28.66 -2.27
C GLN A 523 -20.14 28.66 -0.92
N GLU A 524 -19.27 27.69 -0.66
CA GLU A 524 -18.45 27.62 0.55
C GLU A 524 -17.58 28.88 0.74
N ASN A 525 -16.95 29.38 -0.34
CA ASN A 525 -16.17 30.61 -0.32
C ASN A 525 -17.02 31.83 0.11
N LYS A 526 -18.26 31.90 -0.40
CA LYS A 526 -19.19 32.99 -0.07
C LYS A 526 -19.67 32.90 1.38
N GLU A 527 -19.96 31.69 1.86
CA GLU A 527 -20.44 31.45 3.23
C GLU A 527 -19.34 31.73 4.27
N LEU A 528 -18.09 31.37 3.99
CA LEU A 528 -16.96 31.62 4.84
C LEU A 528 -16.39 33.04 4.70
N GLY A 529 -16.78 33.79 3.65
CA GLY A 529 -16.31 35.15 3.39
C GLY A 529 -14.81 35.24 3.09
N LEU A 530 -14.26 34.23 2.44
CA LEU A 530 -12.82 34.10 2.15
C LEU A 530 -12.34 35.21 1.19
N GLY A 531 -11.17 35.80 1.52
CA GLY A 531 -10.46 36.74 0.65
C GLY A 531 -9.71 36.05 -0.49
N GLU A 532 -9.24 36.87 -1.48
CA GLU A 532 -8.52 36.33 -2.65
C GLU A 532 -7.27 35.51 -2.26
N GLN A 533 -6.53 35.92 -1.23
CA GLN A 533 -5.35 35.21 -0.75
C GLN A 533 -5.68 33.84 -0.12
N GLU A 534 -6.74 33.79 0.69
CA GLU A 534 -7.22 32.54 1.32
C GLU A 534 -7.74 31.55 0.28
N ILE A 535 -8.40 32.06 -0.78
CA ILE A 535 -8.84 31.23 -1.91
C ILE A 535 -7.64 30.64 -2.67
N GLU A 536 -6.59 31.45 -2.89
CA GLU A 536 -5.36 31.01 -3.57
C GLU A 536 -4.60 29.95 -2.74
N GLU A 537 -4.56 30.10 -1.41
CA GLU A 537 -3.96 29.10 -0.51
C GLU A 537 -4.71 27.75 -0.52
N LEU A 538 -6.02 27.76 -0.75
CA LEU A 538 -6.85 26.55 -0.81
C LEU A 538 -6.90 25.93 -2.22
N GLU A 539 -6.41 26.62 -3.26
CA GLU A 539 -6.51 26.14 -4.65
C GLU A 539 -5.84 24.78 -4.89
N PRO A 540 -4.68 24.42 -4.29
CA PRO A 540 -4.08 23.10 -4.46
C PRO A 540 -4.99 21.97 -3.95
N GLU A 541 -5.64 22.16 -2.80
CA GLU A 541 -6.58 21.18 -2.25
C GLU A 541 -7.81 21.04 -3.13
N ARG A 542 -8.35 22.18 -3.61
CA ARG A 542 -9.50 22.21 -4.52
C ARG A 542 -9.21 21.60 -5.88
N ALA A 543 -8.01 21.79 -6.40
CA ALA A 543 -7.55 21.11 -7.61
C ALA A 543 -7.57 19.60 -7.42
N LEU A 544 -7.13 19.10 -6.25
CA LEU A 544 -7.21 17.69 -5.90
C LEU A 544 -8.65 17.19 -5.84
N GLN A 545 -9.55 17.96 -5.19
CA GLN A 545 -10.98 17.63 -5.12
C GLN A 545 -11.63 17.57 -6.52
N ARG A 546 -11.28 18.48 -7.45
CA ARG A 546 -11.76 18.42 -8.85
C ARG A 546 -11.30 17.16 -9.55
N LEU A 547 -10.05 16.78 -9.35
CA LEU A 547 -9.50 15.55 -9.93
C LEU A 547 -10.22 14.31 -9.39
N ASP A 548 -10.54 14.28 -8.09
CA ASP A 548 -11.30 13.19 -7.46
C ASP A 548 -12.77 13.16 -7.91
N SER A 549 -13.35 14.34 -8.23
CA SER A 549 -14.69 14.41 -8.80
C SER A 549 -14.79 13.95 -10.26
N GLY A 550 -13.64 13.68 -10.92
CA GLY A 550 -13.55 13.08 -12.24
C GLY A 550 -12.95 13.97 -13.33
N LEU A 551 -12.36 15.14 -12.99
CA LEU A 551 -11.66 15.99 -13.95
C LEU A 551 -10.58 15.22 -14.72
N TYR A 552 -9.81 14.36 -14.02
CA TYR A 552 -8.77 13.54 -14.65
C TYR A 552 -9.34 12.60 -15.73
N VAL A 553 -10.47 11.92 -15.43
CA VAL A 553 -11.13 11.03 -16.40
C VAL A 553 -11.65 11.82 -17.60
N MET A 554 -12.22 13.01 -17.38
CA MET A 554 -12.65 13.90 -18.44
C MET A 554 -11.48 14.32 -19.35
N GLN A 555 -10.32 14.63 -18.77
CA GLN A 555 -9.09 14.94 -19.50
C GLN A 555 -8.60 13.76 -20.35
N LEU A 556 -8.65 12.53 -19.82
CA LEU A 556 -8.33 11.32 -20.59
C LEU A 556 -9.32 11.10 -21.75
N ILE A 557 -10.61 11.34 -21.54
CA ILE A 557 -11.62 11.27 -22.61
C ILE A 557 -11.30 12.29 -23.70
N ASP A 558 -10.98 13.54 -23.35
CA ASP A 558 -10.62 14.59 -24.29
C ASP A 558 -9.34 14.25 -25.08
N LEU A 559 -8.37 13.60 -24.42
CA LEU A 559 -7.17 13.09 -25.07
C LEU A 559 -7.51 11.99 -26.10
N ILE A 560 -8.39 11.06 -25.76
CA ILE A 560 -8.86 10.03 -26.70
C ILE A 560 -9.58 10.68 -27.89
N LEU A 561 -10.46 11.67 -27.64
CA LEU A 561 -11.18 12.39 -28.70
C LEU A 561 -10.25 13.15 -29.62
N ALA A 562 -9.25 13.84 -29.07
CA ALA A 562 -8.20 14.53 -29.83
C ALA A 562 -7.46 13.56 -30.77
N HIS A 563 -7.11 12.42 -30.24
CA HIS A 563 -6.47 11.34 -30.99
C HIS A 563 -7.33 10.84 -32.16
N LEU A 564 -8.60 10.55 -31.87
CA LEU A 564 -9.53 10.08 -32.89
C LEU A 564 -9.76 11.14 -33.99
N CYS A 565 -9.76 12.41 -33.62
CA CYS A 565 -9.85 13.52 -34.60
C CYS A 565 -8.62 13.65 -35.48
N ALA A 566 -7.45 13.25 -35.00
CA ALA A 566 -6.18 13.31 -35.73
C ALA A 566 -6.01 12.15 -36.73
N GLU A 567 -6.77 11.06 -36.55
CA GLU A 567 -6.65 9.87 -37.41
C GLU A 567 -7.41 10.03 -38.73
N ASN A 568 -6.74 9.64 -39.83
CA ASN A 568 -7.31 9.62 -41.17
C ASN A 568 -7.47 8.15 -41.60
N LEU A 569 -8.70 7.65 -41.64
CA LEU A 569 -9.00 6.27 -42.07
C LEU A 569 -8.98 6.11 -43.60
N ASP A 570 -8.97 7.20 -44.36
CA ASP A 570 -9.18 7.22 -45.81
C ASP A 570 -7.98 6.79 -46.66
N LEU A 571 -6.79 6.65 -46.06
CA LEU A 571 -5.56 6.44 -46.83
C LEU A 571 -5.35 4.98 -47.28
N GLU A 572 -5.90 3.97 -46.59
CA GLU A 572 -5.64 2.56 -46.94
C GLU A 572 -6.68 1.94 -47.90
N GLU A 573 -7.92 2.44 -47.96
CA GLU A 573 -8.93 1.92 -48.90
C GLU A 573 -8.74 2.45 -50.33
N LYS A 574 -8.13 3.63 -50.50
CA LYS A 574 -7.85 4.22 -51.81
C LYS A 574 -6.60 3.66 -52.50
N GLU A 575 -5.67 3.06 -51.78
CA GLU A 575 -4.50 2.41 -52.44
C GLU A 575 -4.84 1.06 -53.07
N GLN A 576 -5.99 0.46 -52.77
CA GLN A 576 -6.39 -0.84 -53.35
C GLN A 576 -7.39 -0.73 -54.54
N GLU A 577 -8.04 0.41 -54.76
CA GLU A 577 -9.09 0.48 -55.79
C GLU A 577 -8.76 1.36 -57.03
N ASP A 578 -7.85 2.33 -57.02
CA ASP A 578 -7.65 3.14 -58.23
C ASP A 578 -6.26 3.66 -58.48
N GLY A 579 -5.62 3.13 -59.50
CA GLY A 579 -4.46 3.71 -60.20
C GLY A 579 -4.83 4.91 -61.09
N LYS A 580 -5.61 5.88 -60.64
CA LYS A 580 -5.83 7.13 -61.35
C LYS A 580 -6.00 8.32 -60.38
N THR A 581 -4.90 9.05 -60.25
CA THR A 581 -4.86 10.38 -59.60
C THR A 581 -5.52 11.42 -60.48
N GLU A 582 -6.68 11.95 -60.12
CA GLU A 582 -7.09 13.30 -60.50
C GLU A 582 -6.71 14.30 -59.40
N LYS A 583 -5.71 15.13 -59.72
CA LYS A 583 -5.43 16.35 -58.97
C LYS A 583 -6.54 17.36 -59.21
N GLY A 584 -7.25 17.72 -58.20
CA GLY A 584 -8.19 18.82 -58.30
C GLY A 584 -9.00 19.12 -57.04
N GLN A 585 -8.67 20.25 -56.49
CA GLN A 585 -9.42 21.11 -55.56
C GLN A 585 -9.12 20.95 -54.07
N ASP A 586 -8.67 22.08 -53.47
CA ASP A 586 -8.63 22.41 -52.06
C ASP A 586 -9.97 22.08 -51.41
N ARG A 587 -10.10 20.88 -50.88
CA ARG A 587 -11.04 20.58 -49.81
C ARG A 587 -10.23 20.57 -48.55
N ASP A 588 -10.68 21.36 -47.57
CA ASP A 588 -10.28 21.16 -46.17
C ASP A 588 -10.50 19.66 -45.86
N ASP A 589 -9.44 18.87 -45.94
CA ASP A 589 -9.45 17.41 -45.73
C ASP A 589 -9.62 17.14 -44.22
N GLU A 590 -10.80 17.54 -43.68
CA GLU A 590 -11.18 17.19 -42.33
C GLU A 590 -11.53 15.70 -42.28
N SER A 591 -10.88 14.96 -41.39
CA SER A 591 -11.12 13.54 -41.16
C SER A 591 -12.62 13.27 -40.88
N GLU A 592 -13.17 12.19 -41.44
CA GLU A 592 -14.57 11.80 -41.24
C GLU A 592 -14.92 11.69 -39.75
N ILE A 593 -14.00 11.16 -38.92
CA ILE A 593 -14.14 11.06 -37.48
C ILE A 593 -14.23 12.45 -36.84
N LYS A 594 -13.36 13.40 -37.21
CA LYS A 594 -13.36 14.78 -36.68
C LYS A 594 -14.66 15.48 -37.00
N SER A 595 -15.16 15.34 -38.22
CA SER A 595 -16.47 15.88 -38.64
C SER A 595 -17.63 15.29 -37.83
N ARG A 596 -17.60 13.97 -37.55
CA ARG A 596 -18.59 13.29 -36.71
C ARG A 596 -18.53 13.74 -35.24
N VAL A 597 -17.33 13.86 -34.66
CA VAL A 597 -17.11 14.39 -33.30
C VAL A 597 -17.69 15.80 -33.18
N ARG A 598 -17.36 16.70 -34.13
CA ARG A 598 -17.87 18.08 -34.16
C ARG A 598 -19.39 18.10 -34.20
N MET A 599 -19.99 17.27 -35.06
CA MET A 599 -21.46 17.20 -35.17
C MET A 599 -22.11 16.72 -33.86
N LEU A 600 -21.52 15.72 -33.20
CA LEU A 600 -22.06 15.19 -31.96
C LEU A 600 -21.88 16.16 -30.78
N LEU A 601 -20.75 16.88 -30.71
CA LEU A 601 -20.52 17.95 -29.74
C LEU A 601 -21.51 19.10 -29.92
N ASN A 602 -21.71 19.58 -31.16
CA ASN A 602 -22.67 20.63 -31.45
C ASN A 602 -24.11 20.28 -31.05
N ARG A 603 -24.51 19.01 -31.18
CA ARG A 603 -25.83 18.53 -30.69
C ARG A 603 -25.98 18.65 -29.17
N ARG A 604 -24.89 18.62 -28.43
CA ARG A 604 -24.82 18.76 -26.97
C ARG A 604 -24.55 20.21 -26.53
N GLY A 605 -24.48 21.16 -27.49
CA GLY A 605 -24.15 22.56 -27.19
C GLY A 605 -22.68 22.78 -26.82
N GLN A 606 -21.80 21.85 -27.19
CA GLN A 606 -20.36 21.89 -26.96
C GLN A 606 -19.60 22.05 -28.28
N SER A 607 -18.32 22.41 -28.21
CA SER A 607 -17.46 22.62 -29.38
C SER A 607 -16.12 21.85 -29.22
N LEU A 608 -15.31 21.81 -30.26
CA LEU A 608 -13.93 21.32 -30.16
C LEU A 608 -13.04 22.26 -29.31
N ASP A 609 -13.43 23.54 -29.20
CA ASP A 609 -12.68 24.49 -28.38
C ASP A 609 -12.81 24.16 -26.88
N ASP A 610 -13.94 23.62 -26.43
CA ASP A 610 -14.11 23.13 -25.05
C ASP A 610 -13.14 21.98 -24.73
N ILE A 611 -12.90 21.09 -25.70
CA ILE A 611 -11.89 20.03 -25.58
C ILE A 611 -10.46 20.62 -25.53
N LYS A 612 -10.19 21.61 -26.41
CA LYS A 612 -8.88 22.28 -26.42
C LYS A 612 -8.58 23.00 -25.10
N ASP A 613 -9.57 23.69 -24.55
CA ASP A 613 -9.40 24.46 -23.33
C ASP A 613 -9.17 23.52 -22.11
N ASN A 614 -9.89 22.40 -22.05
CA ASN A 614 -9.64 21.39 -21.01
C ASN A 614 -8.26 20.72 -21.17
N LEU A 615 -7.81 20.43 -22.40
CA LEU A 615 -6.47 19.87 -22.64
C LEU A 615 -5.35 20.88 -22.37
N LYS A 616 -5.58 22.20 -22.57
CA LYS A 616 -4.63 23.24 -22.15
C LYS A 616 -4.54 23.30 -20.63
N ALA A 617 -5.66 23.28 -19.92
CA ALA A 617 -5.67 23.21 -18.46
C ALA A 617 -4.94 21.95 -17.94
N TYR A 618 -5.12 20.81 -18.62
CA TYR A 618 -4.35 19.60 -18.32
C TYR A 618 -2.85 19.80 -18.54
N LEU A 619 -2.47 20.44 -19.66
CA LEU A 619 -1.09 20.73 -20.00
C LEU A 619 -0.42 21.68 -18.99
N ASP A 620 -1.15 22.72 -18.56
CA ASP A 620 -0.68 23.69 -17.58
C ASP A 620 -0.50 23.05 -16.18
N GLY A 621 -1.33 22.06 -15.85
CA GLY A 621 -1.21 21.28 -14.63
C GLY A 621 -0.11 20.19 -14.66
N LEU A 622 0.52 19.94 -15.81
CA LEU A 622 1.67 19.03 -15.91
C LEU A 622 2.95 19.82 -15.59
N GLU A 623 3.36 19.74 -14.33
CA GLU A 623 4.66 20.25 -13.92
C GLU A 623 5.76 19.30 -14.43
N VAL A 624 6.75 19.86 -15.09
CA VAL A 624 7.88 19.11 -15.65
C VAL A 624 9.17 19.80 -15.23
N ASP A 625 10.02 19.10 -14.52
CA ASP A 625 11.41 19.53 -14.39
C ASP A 625 12.12 19.32 -15.73
N THR A 626 12.07 20.38 -16.56
CA THR A 626 12.66 20.36 -17.91
C THR A 626 14.16 20.16 -17.87
N GLY A 627 14.84 20.63 -16.80
CA GLY A 627 16.29 20.46 -16.64
C GLY A 627 16.67 18.99 -16.43
N LEU A 628 15.96 18.33 -15.51
CA LEU A 628 16.17 16.92 -15.20
C LEU A 628 15.76 16.01 -16.36
N ALA A 629 14.63 16.31 -17.01
CA ALA A 629 14.15 15.57 -18.18
C ALA A 629 15.11 15.66 -19.39
N GLU A 630 15.69 16.84 -19.68
CA GLU A 630 16.68 17.00 -20.75
C GLU A 630 17.99 16.29 -20.41
N MET A 631 18.40 16.27 -19.15
CA MET A 631 19.55 15.48 -18.71
C MET A 631 19.31 13.98 -18.91
N ALA A 632 18.14 13.46 -18.50
CA ALA A 632 17.75 12.08 -18.72
C ALA A 632 17.73 11.72 -20.22
N ARG A 633 17.12 12.57 -21.05
CA ARG A 633 17.08 12.41 -22.51
C ARG A 633 18.48 12.38 -23.12
N THR A 634 19.37 13.24 -22.66
CA THR A 634 20.77 13.31 -23.12
C THR A 634 21.54 12.06 -22.71
N LYS A 635 21.33 11.54 -21.49
CA LYS A 635 21.92 10.27 -21.05
C LYS A 635 21.49 9.10 -21.96
N LEU A 636 20.20 8.97 -22.26
CA LEU A 636 19.69 7.92 -23.15
C LEU A 636 20.24 8.04 -24.56
N LEU A 637 20.32 9.25 -25.14
CA LEU A 637 20.85 9.48 -26.46
C LEU A 637 22.36 9.19 -26.53
N SER A 638 23.12 9.49 -25.49
CA SER A 638 24.55 9.17 -25.41
C SER A 638 24.82 7.68 -25.37
N GLN A 639 23.89 6.89 -24.77
CA GLN A 639 23.96 5.42 -24.79
C GLN A 639 23.61 4.85 -26.17
N ALA A 640 22.63 5.39 -26.85
CA ALA A 640 22.23 4.97 -28.20
C ALA A 640 23.27 5.33 -29.27
N GLY A 641 24.07 6.39 -29.05
CA GLY A 641 25.07 6.91 -30.01
C GLY A 641 26.44 6.22 -29.96
N SER A 642 26.68 5.22 -29.14
CA SER A 642 27.95 4.48 -29.03
C SER A 642 28.08 3.25 -29.93
N GLY A 643 27.13 3.02 -30.83
CA GLY A 643 27.24 2.05 -31.93
C GLY A 643 27.83 2.67 -33.21
N PRO A 644 28.53 1.92 -34.10
CA PRO A 644 29.06 2.48 -35.33
C PRO A 644 27.94 3.04 -36.21
N LEU A 645 28.11 4.30 -36.62
CA LEU A 645 27.22 5.00 -37.54
C LEU A 645 27.25 4.31 -38.91
N ASP A 646 26.26 3.48 -39.20
CA ASP A 646 25.83 3.24 -40.57
C ASP A 646 24.61 4.14 -40.84
N GLU A 647 24.81 5.05 -41.79
CA GLU A 647 23.78 5.94 -42.34
C GLU A 647 22.71 5.10 -43.05
N ALA A 648 21.70 4.71 -42.33
CA ALA A 648 20.34 4.36 -42.81
C ALA A 648 19.57 3.69 -41.66
N THR A 649 18.80 4.47 -40.88
CA THR A 649 17.53 3.94 -40.32
C THR A 649 16.94 4.93 -39.35
N THR A 650 16.28 5.92 -39.86
CA THR A 650 15.10 6.52 -39.19
C THR A 650 13.88 5.63 -39.46
N SER A 651 13.86 4.40 -39.05
CA SER A 651 12.66 3.57 -38.91
C SER A 651 13.06 2.11 -38.67
N ALA A 652 13.34 1.70 -37.45
CA ALA A 652 13.30 0.28 -37.09
C ALA A 652 13.57 0.07 -35.58
N ALA A 653 12.56 0.25 -34.78
CA ALA A 653 12.48 -0.40 -33.49
C ALA A 653 11.34 -1.43 -33.54
N ALA A 654 11.48 -2.39 -34.42
CA ALA A 654 10.64 -3.60 -34.41
C ALA A 654 11.34 -4.67 -35.26
N GLY A 655 11.93 -5.66 -34.61
CA GLY A 655 12.36 -6.87 -35.30
C GLY A 655 13.77 -7.32 -34.96
N ALA A 656 13.93 -8.05 -33.87
CA ALA A 656 15.05 -8.99 -33.73
C ALA A 656 14.54 -10.25 -33.07
N ALA A 657 14.09 -11.15 -33.92
CA ALA A 657 14.00 -12.56 -33.57
C ALA A 657 15.00 -13.33 -34.43
N ALA A 658 15.83 -14.14 -33.75
CA ALA A 658 16.59 -15.27 -34.25
C ALA A 658 17.75 -15.01 -35.24
N ASN A 659 18.96 -15.18 -34.69
CA ASN A 659 19.92 -16.16 -35.24
C ASN A 659 21.02 -16.42 -34.20
N GLU A 660 21.08 -17.66 -33.72
CA GLU A 660 22.21 -18.26 -33.04
C GLU A 660 23.35 -18.43 -34.04
N GLU A 661 24.54 -17.95 -33.71
CA GLU A 661 25.80 -18.59 -34.01
C GLU A 661 26.96 -17.84 -33.31
N ASP A 662 27.76 -18.62 -32.64
CA ASP A 662 29.03 -18.43 -31.93
C ASP A 662 29.84 -17.14 -32.16
N GLY A 663 30.29 -16.52 -31.03
CA GLY A 663 31.53 -15.77 -31.02
C GLY A 663 31.60 -14.56 -30.09
N GLU A 664 32.40 -14.68 -29.03
CA GLU A 664 33.01 -13.62 -28.23
C GLU A 664 32.11 -12.74 -27.35
N ILE A 665 32.21 -13.00 -26.04
CA ILE A 665 31.70 -12.18 -24.96
C ILE A 665 32.39 -10.81 -25.01
N SER A 666 31.78 -9.87 -25.72
CA SER A 666 32.06 -8.46 -25.56
C SER A 666 31.48 -7.99 -24.22
N THR A 667 32.34 -7.61 -23.29
CA THR A 667 31.94 -6.95 -22.05
C THR A 667 31.28 -5.62 -22.39
N ALA A 668 29.95 -5.65 -22.55
CA ALA A 668 29.16 -4.43 -22.64
C ALA A 668 29.34 -3.64 -21.34
N LYS A 669 29.70 -2.37 -21.45
CA LYS A 669 29.68 -1.43 -20.33
C LYS A 669 28.28 -1.48 -19.70
N PRO A 670 28.17 -1.50 -18.35
CA PRO A 670 26.87 -1.43 -17.72
C PRO A 670 26.13 -0.20 -18.25
N ALA A 671 24.91 -0.39 -18.71
CA ALA A 671 24.01 0.71 -19.05
C ALA A 671 23.88 1.58 -17.79
N MET A 672 24.08 2.88 -17.95
CA MET A 672 23.85 3.83 -16.87
C MET A 672 22.33 3.98 -16.75
N ASP A 673 21.72 3.30 -15.76
CA ASP A 673 20.31 3.43 -15.49
C ASP A 673 19.99 4.88 -15.09
N LEU A 674 18.84 5.37 -15.55
CA LEU A 674 18.29 6.65 -15.11
C LEU A 674 17.90 6.51 -13.61
N THR A 675 18.04 7.59 -12.87
CA THR A 675 17.43 7.63 -11.53
C THR A 675 15.90 7.65 -11.66
N GLN A 676 15.20 7.31 -10.61
CA GLN A 676 13.73 7.32 -10.60
C GLN A 676 13.17 8.72 -10.92
N GLU A 677 13.80 9.76 -10.39
CA GLU A 677 13.45 11.16 -10.66
C GLU A 677 13.69 11.54 -12.13
N GLU A 678 14.80 11.09 -12.72
CA GLU A 678 15.10 11.30 -14.13
C GLU A 678 14.12 10.60 -15.06
N ASP A 679 13.71 9.35 -14.74
CA ASP A 679 12.72 8.59 -15.52
C ASP A 679 11.33 9.26 -15.42
N ALA A 680 10.91 9.68 -14.21
CA ALA A 680 9.66 10.38 -13.99
C ALA A 680 9.60 11.75 -14.70
N ALA A 681 10.67 12.54 -14.64
CA ALA A 681 10.76 13.82 -15.33
C ALA A 681 10.69 13.66 -16.85
N LEU A 682 11.36 12.63 -17.39
CA LEU A 682 11.32 12.32 -18.82
C LEU A 682 9.93 11.89 -19.28
N GLU A 683 9.25 11.01 -18.52
CA GLU A 683 7.87 10.59 -18.81
C GLU A 683 6.90 11.77 -18.79
N ALA A 684 7.07 12.70 -17.84
CA ALA A 684 6.25 13.91 -17.74
C ALA A 684 6.49 14.84 -18.95
N LEU A 685 7.74 15.01 -19.38
CA LEU A 685 8.08 15.79 -20.58
C LEU A 685 7.47 15.18 -21.84
N GLU A 686 7.61 13.86 -22.03
CA GLU A 686 7.02 13.15 -23.17
C GLU A 686 5.48 13.26 -23.19
N ALA A 687 4.85 13.19 -22.01
CA ALA A 687 3.41 13.40 -21.89
C ALA A 687 3.01 14.82 -22.31
N LYS A 688 3.79 15.82 -21.89
CA LYS A 688 3.59 17.23 -22.24
C LYS A 688 3.73 17.47 -23.73
N GLU A 689 4.83 16.99 -24.34
CA GLU A 689 5.07 17.07 -25.79
C GLU A 689 3.93 16.41 -26.58
N PHE A 690 3.44 15.27 -26.11
CA PHE A 690 2.35 14.54 -26.75
C PHE A 690 1.02 15.32 -26.71
N VAL A 691 0.64 15.90 -25.58
CA VAL A 691 -0.58 16.73 -25.48
C VAL A 691 -0.47 17.98 -26.34
N GLN A 692 0.71 18.62 -26.37
CA GLN A 692 0.97 19.77 -27.27
C GLN A 692 0.80 19.39 -28.74
N TYR A 693 1.32 18.24 -29.15
CA TYR A 693 1.13 17.73 -30.51
C TYR A 693 -0.37 17.49 -30.82
N MET A 694 -1.10 16.88 -29.91
CA MET A 694 -2.55 16.66 -30.08
C MET A 694 -3.35 17.96 -30.18
N LEU A 695 -3.00 18.97 -29.37
CA LEU A 695 -3.63 20.31 -29.46
C LEU A 695 -3.39 20.98 -30.82
N GLY A 696 -2.23 20.75 -31.44
CA GLY A 696 -1.94 21.25 -32.78
C GLY A 696 -2.76 20.60 -33.90
N LEU A 697 -3.26 19.37 -33.68
CA LEU A 697 -4.06 18.62 -34.65
C LEU A 697 -5.59 18.86 -34.50
N LEU A 698 -6.06 19.30 -33.35
CA LEU A 698 -7.43 19.71 -33.12
C LEU A 698 -7.76 21.07 -33.76
#